data_8f102a0e1735a31b69659f2c18409f26
#
_entry.id   8f102a0e1735a31b69659f2c18409f26
#
_cell.length_a   1.000
_cell.length_b   1.000
_cell.length_c   1.000
_cell.angle_alpha   90.00
_cell.angle_beta   90.00
_cell.angle_gamma   90.00
#
_symmetry.space_group_name_H-M   'P 1'
#
loop_
_entity.id
_entity.type
_entity.pdbx_description
1 polymer ?
#
loop_
_entity_poly.entity_id
_entity_poly.type
_entity_poly.pdbx_seq_one_letter_code
_entity_poly.pdbx_strand_id
1 'polypeptide(L)'
;MTHLQEAVAQVFAQQGALSLAEPAFTPRPGQTRMALAVVQAIEEGGVLVVEAGTGVGKTYAYLVPALLSGQRVLVSTATKALQDQLFARDLPRLVHGLGLPLRMARLKGRSSYLCTERLERVRQGRTAPQDPQVLRAVADVERWARVTRTGDLAELTALDERSPVMPLVSSTKDNCMGSDCPHWQDCHVNQARQQALEADVVVVNHHLLFADLDVRDSGMARLLPNTGVVVIDEAHQLNDIGVQFAGEAVSSQQLVGYARDALRLTQEHARGMADWLVLCATLEQAMRELRLQAGKPPVGGRLAWQAVTPQGLDAAKWRAALVRLGQSLRALLIPLSSLEGAGVELQRLYERGAELLARLARFAAPADDECVRWLEIGAQYLRMLESPLSIARIMQQRLLQRSLEDAGTNQGDEPDPSRKKAWIFTSATLGNDAQLSWFVESCGLRGAQVLQVESPFDYHRQAGVYVPQPFAAAGSAQHSQQVAQLVLDAAQRIGGRTLVLTTTLKALHAISASLRTSLGLFADLDVLVQGEAPKLALIERFMAAGAVAGRGAVLVASATFWEGVDLPGDMLQLVVIDKLPFPPPDDPLVEARSRLLESVGRGAFHDYMLPEAALALKQGAGRLIRSEADRGVLVICDSRLMTMGYGAQLMSALPPMRVLGSQPEFEAALQQLTMQRARRDGEQTPVQDSET
;
A
#
# COMPACT_ATOMS: atom_id res chain seq x y z
N MET A 1 -12.15 -18.37 32.43
CA MET A 1 -11.11 -17.79 31.54
C MET A 1 -10.08 -18.88 31.36
N THR A 2 -9.57 -19.00 30.14
CA THR A 2 -8.44 -19.91 29.84
C THR A 2 -7.12 -19.31 30.36
N HIS A 3 -6.09 -20.14 30.49
CA HIS A 3 -4.76 -19.65 30.90
C HIS A 3 -4.22 -18.54 30.01
N LEU A 4 -4.47 -18.62 28.69
CA LEU A 4 -4.04 -17.57 27.75
C LEU A 4 -4.85 -16.25 27.91
N GLN A 5 -6.17 -16.36 28.19
CA GLN A 5 -7.01 -15.22 28.50
C GLN A 5 -6.54 -14.47 29.74
N GLU A 6 -6.22 -15.24 30.80
CA GLU A 6 -5.71 -14.67 32.07
C GLU A 6 -4.35 -14.00 31.88
N ALA A 7 -3.41 -14.66 31.19
CA ALA A 7 -2.10 -14.10 30.88
C ALA A 7 -2.19 -12.79 30.06
N VAL A 8 -3.02 -12.76 29.02
CA VAL A 8 -3.24 -11.57 28.20
C VAL A 8 -3.89 -10.45 29.02
N ALA A 9 -4.92 -10.74 29.82
CA ALA A 9 -5.57 -9.73 30.67
C ALA A 9 -4.59 -9.13 31.68
N GLN A 10 -3.70 -9.92 32.23
CA GLN A 10 -2.66 -9.45 33.17
C GLN A 10 -1.63 -8.54 32.49
N VAL A 11 -1.23 -8.85 31.25
CA VAL A 11 -0.28 -8.00 30.47
C VAL A 11 -0.84 -6.58 30.27
N PHE A 12 -2.15 -6.43 30.02
CA PHE A 12 -2.81 -5.13 29.82
C PHE A 12 -3.29 -4.47 31.12
N ALA A 13 -3.09 -5.07 32.28
CA ALA A 13 -3.50 -4.50 33.56
C ALA A 13 -2.63 -3.27 33.93
N GLN A 14 -3.12 -2.46 34.87
CA GLN A 14 -2.44 -1.23 35.33
C GLN A 14 -1.04 -1.49 35.92
N GLN A 15 -0.80 -2.67 36.48
CA GLN A 15 0.49 -3.15 36.98
C GLN A 15 1.03 -4.31 36.15
N GLY A 16 0.56 -4.44 34.91
CA GLY A 16 0.97 -5.51 34.00
C GLY A 16 2.33 -5.23 33.36
N ALA A 17 2.82 -6.24 32.63
CA ALA A 17 4.12 -6.19 31.97
C ALA A 17 4.30 -4.99 31.05
N LEU A 18 3.26 -4.57 30.32
CA LEU A 18 3.31 -3.39 29.45
C LEU A 18 3.45 -2.10 30.23
N SER A 19 2.71 -1.94 31.33
CA SER A 19 2.81 -0.74 32.19
C SER A 19 4.17 -0.62 32.88
N LEU A 20 4.82 -1.75 33.17
CA LEU A 20 6.15 -1.80 33.75
C LEU A 20 7.26 -1.52 32.71
N ALA A 21 7.08 -2.02 31.49
CA ALA A 21 8.06 -1.88 30.42
C ALA A 21 8.00 -0.50 29.74
N GLU A 22 6.83 0.14 29.71
CA GLU A 22 6.59 1.38 28.98
C GLU A 22 5.81 2.37 29.89
N PRO A 23 6.49 3.31 30.55
CA PRO A 23 5.86 4.25 31.48
C PRO A 23 4.73 5.11 30.87
N ALA A 24 4.76 5.31 29.54
CA ALA A 24 3.73 6.04 28.81
C ALA A 24 2.50 5.16 28.45
N PHE A 25 2.56 3.86 28.74
CA PHE A 25 1.45 2.96 28.44
C PHE A 25 0.26 3.22 29.39
N THR A 26 -0.89 3.45 28.81
CA THR A 26 -2.15 3.62 29.55
C THR A 26 -3.10 2.47 29.19
N PRO A 27 -3.52 1.63 30.16
CA PRO A 27 -4.49 0.58 29.93
C PRO A 27 -5.81 1.13 29.37
N ARG A 28 -6.31 0.50 28.32
CA ARG A 28 -7.56 0.90 27.64
C ARG A 28 -8.51 -0.30 27.56
N PRO A 29 -9.76 -0.18 28.06
CA PRO A 29 -10.72 -1.29 28.04
C PRO A 29 -10.98 -1.84 26.62
N GLY A 30 -11.02 -0.96 25.61
CA GLY A 30 -11.17 -1.36 24.22
C GLY A 30 -10.01 -2.22 23.71
N GLN A 31 -8.78 -1.90 24.09
CA GLN A 31 -7.58 -2.68 23.75
C GLN A 31 -7.64 -4.09 24.35
N THR A 32 -7.98 -4.19 25.63
CA THR A 32 -8.14 -5.48 26.32
C THR A 32 -9.25 -6.30 25.70
N ARG A 33 -10.40 -5.67 25.36
CA ARG A 33 -11.52 -6.37 24.69
C ARG A 33 -11.10 -6.94 23.34
N MET A 34 -10.36 -6.17 22.53
CA MET A 34 -9.81 -6.65 21.28
C MET A 34 -8.84 -7.81 21.49
N ALA A 35 -7.92 -7.68 22.46
CA ALA A 35 -6.92 -8.71 22.74
C ALA A 35 -7.58 -10.03 23.17
N LEU A 36 -8.62 -10.00 24.00
CA LEU A 36 -9.37 -11.19 24.42
C LEU A 36 -10.15 -11.84 23.26
N ALA A 37 -10.71 -11.05 22.34
CA ALA A 37 -11.32 -11.60 21.12
C ALA A 37 -10.29 -12.29 20.22
N VAL A 38 -9.07 -11.74 20.14
CA VAL A 38 -7.96 -12.39 19.42
C VAL A 38 -7.57 -13.71 20.11
N VAL A 39 -7.52 -13.75 21.45
CA VAL A 39 -7.30 -15.03 22.20
C VAL A 39 -8.36 -16.05 21.82
N GLN A 40 -9.63 -15.68 21.85
CA GLN A 40 -10.72 -16.58 21.48
C GLN A 40 -10.55 -17.12 20.07
N ALA A 41 -10.23 -16.27 19.09
CA ALA A 41 -9.97 -16.72 17.73
C ALA A 41 -8.75 -17.65 17.61
N ILE A 42 -7.73 -17.46 18.44
CA ILE A 42 -6.55 -18.34 18.46
C ILE A 42 -6.88 -19.72 19.06
N GLU A 43 -7.70 -19.76 20.12
CA GLU A 43 -8.05 -21.00 20.81
C GLU A 43 -9.09 -21.83 20.04
N GLU A 44 -10.09 -21.18 19.46
CA GLU A 44 -11.16 -21.85 18.71
C GLU A 44 -10.79 -22.10 17.24
N GLY A 45 -9.84 -21.35 16.71
CA GLY A 45 -9.57 -21.23 15.27
C GLY A 45 -10.64 -20.43 14.55
N GLY A 46 -10.41 -20.16 13.26
CA GLY A 46 -11.37 -19.45 12.41
C GLY A 46 -10.98 -18.03 12.03
N VAL A 47 -11.97 -17.22 11.76
CA VAL A 47 -11.77 -15.86 11.20
C VAL A 47 -12.37 -14.82 12.12
N LEU A 48 -11.56 -13.88 12.56
CA LEU A 48 -11.95 -12.69 13.32
C LEU A 48 -11.69 -11.44 12.50
N VAL A 49 -12.69 -10.58 12.33
CA VAL A 49 -12.59 -9.27 11.68
C VAL A 49 -12.78 -8.19 12.74
N VAL A 50 -11.79 -7.34 12.94
CA VAL A 50 -11.80 -6.28 13.96
C VAL A 50 -11.64 -4.92 13.34
N GLU A 51 -12.65 -4.08 13.48
CA GLU A 51 -12.48 -2.64 13.30
C GLU A 51 -12.18 -2.01 14.66
N ALA A 52 -10.99 -1.42 14.81
CA ALA A 52 -10.63 -0.73 16.03
C ALA A 52 -10.16 0.69 15.71
N GLY A 53 -10.87 1.67 16.24
CA GLY A 53 -10.62 3.09 16.01
C GLY A 53 -9.18 3.52 16.32
N THR A 54 -8.80 4.70 15.83
CA THR A 54 -7.49 5.30 16.14
C THR A 54 -7.30 5.43 17.65
N GLY A 55 -6.07 5.17 18.13
CA GLY A 55 -5.75 5.28 19.55
C GLY A 55 -6.07 4.05 20.41
N VAL A 56 -6.77 3.04 19.91
CA VAL A 56 -7.04 1.79 20.69
C VAL A 56 -5.75 1.04 21.02
N GLY A 57 -4.70 1.15 20.21
CA GLY A 57 -3.47 0.38 20.36
C GLY A 57 -3.57 -1.01 19.71
N LYS A 58 -4.15 -1.06 18.51
CA LYS A 58 -4.36 -2.28 17.71
C LYS A 58 -3.16 -3.22 17.68
N THR A 59 -1.97 -2.66 17.40
CA THR A 59 -0.75 -3.45 17.25
C THR A 59 -0.47 -4.32 18.45
N TYR A 60 -0.54 -3.78 19.65
CA TYR A 60 -0.33 -4.54 20.89
C TYR A 60 -1.50 -5.47 21.16
N ALA A 61 -2.73 -5.06 20.84
CA ALA A 61 -3.92 -5.88 21.07
C ALA A 61 -3.92 -7.18 20.26
N TYR A 62 -3.31 -7.24 19.07
CA TYR A 62 -3.18 -8.48 18.33
C TYR A 62 -1.84 -9.19 18.55
N LEU A 63 -0.74 -8.45 18.78
CA LEU A 63 0.57 -9.08 18.97
C LEU A 63 0.69 -9.81 20.31
N VAL A 64 0.24 -9.20 21.43
CA VAL A 64 0.37 -9.80 22.76
C VAL A 64 -0.25 -11.21 22.80
N PRO A 65 -1.53 -11.42 22.45
CA PRO A 65 -2.09 -12.76 22.43
C PRO A 65 -1.42 -13.69 21.42
N ALA A 66 -1.03 -13.19 20.24
CA ALA A 66 -0.34 -13.99 19.24
C ALA A 66 1.03 -14.50 19.76
N LEU A 67 1.83 -13.64 20.38
CA LEU A 67 3.15 -13.99 20.94
C LEU A 67 3.04 -14.95 22.13
N LEU A 68 2.04 -14.75 23.00
CA LEU A 68 1.81 -15.59 24.18
C LEU A 68 1.19 -16.95 23.84
N SER A 69 0.62 -17.12 22.64
CA SER A 69 0.00 -18.38 22.22
C SER A 69 1.00 -19.54 22.06
N GLY A 70 2.30 -19.25 21.96
CA GLY A 70 3.33 -20.25 21.66
C GLY A 70 3.28 -20.82 20.25
N GLN A 71 2.41 -20.30 19.39
CA GLN A 71 2.30 -20.70 17.99
C GLN A 71 3.19 -19.84 17.09
N ARG A 72 3.56 -20.34 15.90
CA ARG A 72 4.19 -19.51 14.89
C ARG A 72 3.21 -18.48 14.34
N VAL A 73 3.67 -17.23 14.22
CA VAL A 73 2.86 -16.06 13.85
C VAL A 73 3.33 -15.46 12.53
N LEU A 74 2.39 -15.24 11.64
CA LEU A 74 2.61 -14.41 10.43
C LEU A 74 1.85 -13.10 10.59
N VAL A 75 2.54 -11.96 10.47
CA VAL A 75 1.91 -10.65 10.41
C VAL A 75 2.12 -10.05 9.04
N SER A 76 1.01 -9.80 8.34
CA SER A 76 1.01 -9.14 7.05
C SER A 76 0.47 -7.72 7.20
N THR A 77 1.19 -6.74 6.67
CA THR A 77 0.79 -5.32 6.70
C THR A 77 0.69 -4.75 5.28
N ALA A 78 0.08 -3.58 5.13
CA ALA A 78 -0.20 -3.04 3.80
C ALA A 78 1.05 -2.49 3.08
N THR A 79 1.97 -1.84 3.79
CA THR A 79 3.12 -1.13 3.19
C THR A 79 4.46 -1.59 3.77
N LYS A 80 5.54 -1.37 3.00
CA LYS A 80 6.90 -1.64 3.48
C LYS A 80 7.26 -0.78 4.70
N ALA A 81 6.81 0.47 4.74
CA ALA A 81 7.08 1.37 5.86
C ALA A 81 6.45 0.86 7.17
N LEU A 82 5.19 0.39 7.13
CA LEU A 82 4.53 -0.24 8.28
C LEU A 82 5.21 -1.55 8.67
N GLN A 83 5.65 -2.35 7.70
CA GLN A 83 6.42 -3.56 7.94
C GLN A 83 7.73 -3.25 8.68
N ASP A 84 8.45 -2.22 8.25
CA ASP A 84 9.71 -1.79 8.87
C ASP A 84 9.47 -1.25 10.29
N GLN A 85 8.43 -0.45 10.49
CA GLN A 85 8.04 0.07 11.80
C GLN A 85 7.70 -1.06 12.78
N LEU A 86 6.86 -1.99 12.37
CA LEU A 86 6.46 -3.14 13.19
C LEU A 86 7.67 -3.99 13.59
N PHE A 87 8.55 -4.30 12.63
CA PHE A 87 9.71 -5.14 12.84
C PHE A 87 10.83 -4.47 13.65
N ALA A 88 11.12 -3.20 13.38
CA ALA A 88 12.25 -2.50 14.00
C ALA A 88 11.92 -1.84 15.35
N ARG A 89 10.64 -1.54 15.61
CA ARG A 89 10.21 -0.80 16.79
C ARG A 89 9.25 -1.59 17.68
N ASP A 90 8.12 -2.01 17.15
CA ASP A 90 6.99 -2.49 17.96
C ASP A 90 7.22 -3.91 18.49
N LEU A 91 7.64 -4.84 17.63
CA LEU A 91 7.94 -6.23 18.01
C LEU A 91 9.12 -6.33 19.01
N PRO A 92 10.28 -5.70 18.79
CA PRO A 92 11.39 -5.80 19.76
C PRO A 92 11.01 -5.27 21.15
N ARG A 93 10.24 -4.20 21.22
CA ARG A 93 9.74 -3.64 22.49
C ARG A 93 8.85 -4.62 23.22
N LEU A 94 7.90 -5.25 22.51
CA LEU A 94 7.00 -6.23 23.10
C LEU A 94 7.74 -7.50 23.54
N VAL A 95 8.58 -8.06 22.69
CA VAL A 95 9.36 -9.27 22.99
C VAL A 95 10.26 -9.05 24.21
N HIS A 96 10.93 -7.89 24.30
CA HIS A 96 11.74 -7.51 25.45
C HIS A 96 10.88 -7.28 26.71
N GLY A 97 9.78 -6.52 26.60
CA GLY A 97 8.89 -6.22 27.72
C GLY A 97 8.16 -7.43 28.29
N LEU A 98 7.90 -8.45 27.46
CA LEU A 98 7.29 -9.73 27.86
C LEU A 98 8.33 -10.79 28.26
N GLY A 99 9.62 -10.55 28.04
CA GLY A 99 10.69 -11.50 28.35
C GLY A 99 10.65 -12.78 27.51
N LEU A 100 10.18 -12.70 26.26
CA LEU A 100 9.98 -13.88 25.40
C LEU A 100 11.21 -14.17 24.53
N PRO A 101 11.74 -15.41 24.52
CA PRO A 101 12.89 -15.78 23.69
C PRO A 101 12.46 -16.17 22.26
N LEU A 102 11.88 -15.23 21.50
CA LEU A 102 11.35 -15.46 20.16
C LEU A 102 12.30 -15.03 19.05
N ARG A 103 12.42 -15.83 18.01
CA ARG A 103 13.12 -15.49 16.77
C ARG A 103 12.18 -14.75 15.85
N MET A 104 12.57 -13.54 15.44
CA MET A 104 11.78 -12.68 14.58
C MET A 104 12.48 -12.54 13.22
N ALA A 105 11.70 -12.57 12.13
CA ALA A 105 12.19 -12.31 10.80
C ALA A 105 11.28 -11.35 10.04
N ARG A 106 11.89 -10.58 9.14
CA ARG A 106 11.20 -9.71 8.19
C ARG A 106 11.54 -10.18 6.78
N LEU A 107 10.52 -10.46 5.97
CA LEU A 107 10.73 -10.84 4.58
C LEU A 107 10.06 -9.83 3.65
N LYS A 108 10.85 -9.22 2.78
CA LYS A 108 10.41 -8.31 1.72
C LYS A 108 10.45 -9.01 0.35
N GLY A 109 9.84 -8.41 -0.65
CA GLY A 109 9.98 -8.85 -2.04
C GLY A 109 11.44 -8.74 -2.51
N ARG A 110 11.85 -9.62 -3.42
CA ARG A 110 13.25 -9.69 -3.90
C ARG A 110 13.78 -8.39 -4.49
N SER A 111 12.93 -7.54 -5.05
CA SER A 111 13.30 -6.21 -5.54
C SER A 111 13.69 -5.22 -4.45
N SER A 112 13.49 -5.57 -3.18
CA SER A 112 13.91 -4.77 -2.02
C SER A 112 15.31 -5.14 -1.52
N TYR A 113 15.93 -6.18 -2.08
CA TYR A 113 17.25 -6.62 -1.68
C TYR A 113 18.30 -6.40 -2.77
N LEU A 114 19.52 -6.17 -2.33
CA LEU A 114 20.70 -6.15 -3.21
C LEU A 114 20.85 -7.51 -3.92
N CYS A 115 21.04 -7.48 -5.23
CA CYS A 115 21.41 -8.63 -6.03
C CYS A 115 22.90 -8.50 -6.41
N THR A 116 23.75 -9.30 -5.79
CA THR A 116 25.22 -9.30 -6.01
C THR A 116 25.55 -9.55 -7.48
N GLU A 117 24.90 -10.53 -8.12
CA GLU A 117 25.09 -10.83 -9.54
C GLU A 117 24.81 -9.62 -10.45
N ARG A 118 23.73 -8.88 -10.19
CA ARG A 118 23.40 -7.70 -10.99
C ARG A 118 24.36 -6.56 -10.75
N LEU A 119 24.77 -6.33 -9.51
CA LEU A 119 25.79 -5.33 -9.17
C LEU A 119 27.13 -5.65 -9.89
N GLU A 120 27.54 -6.91 -9.93
CA GLU A 120 28.75 -7.32 -10.65
C GLU A 120 28.64 -7.12 -12.15
N ARG A 121 27.49 -7.41 -12.77
CA ARG A 121 27.25 -7.13 -14.20
C ARG A 121 27.38 -5.65 -14.54
N VAL A 122 26.91 -4.75 -13.65
CA VAL A 122 27.12 -3.30 -13.80
C VAL A 122 28.61 -2.95 -13.72
N ARG A 123 29.34 -3.50 -12.75
CA ARG A 123 30.80 -3.30 -12.59
C ARG A 123 31.60 -3.77 -13.80
N GLN A 124 31.22 -4.88 -14.41
CA GLN A 124 31.87 -5.43 -15.60
C GLN A 124 31.51 -4.67 -16.89
N GLY A 125 30.75 -3.56 -16.80
CA GLY A 125 30.34 -2.77 -17.94
C GLY A 125 29.28 -3.42 -18.85
N ARG A 126 28.75 -4.60 -18.47
CA ARG A 126 27.74 -5.31 -19.28
C ARG A 126 26.38 -4.61 -19.31
N THR A 127 26.10 -3.76 -18.31
CA THR A 127 24.87 -2.97 -18.17
C THR A 127 25.18 -1.56 -17.65
N ALA A 128 26.33 -0.98 -18.03
CA ALA A 128 26.77 0.31 -17.50
C ALA A 128 25.79 1.44 -17.91
N PRO A 129 25.26 2.20 -16.96
CA PRO A 129 24.47 3.39 -17.25
C PRO A 129 25.39 4.48 -17.84
N GLN A 130 24.82 5.30 -18.73
CA GLN A 130 25.56 6.45 -19.31
C GLN A 130 25.43 7.72 -18.48
N ASP A 131 24.44 7.76 -17.58
CA ASP A 131 24.16 8.93 -16.75
C ASP A 131 25.15 9.02 -15.57
N PRO A 132 25.92 10.12 -15.43
CA PRO A 132 26.84 10.32 -14.33
C PRO A 132 26.23 10.29 -12.94
N GLN A 133 24.94 10.67 -12.80
CA GLN A 133 24.23 10.63 -11.50
C GLN A 133 23.93 9.19 -11.12
N VAL A 134 23.50 8.37 -12.08
CA VAL A 134 23.25 6.93 -11.86
C VAL A 134 24.56 6.20 -11.51
N LEU A 135 25.67 6.54 -12.18
CA LEU A 135 26.99 5.96 -11.87
C LEU A 135 27.45 6.28 -10.44
N ARG A 136 27.25 7.50 -9.98
CA ARG A 136 27.57 7.89 -8.58
C ARG A 136 26.72 7.09 -7.59
N ALA A 137 25.42 7.00 -7.83
CA ALA A 137 24.52 6.24 -6.95
C ALA A 137 24.84 4.74 -6.94
N VAL A 138 25.28 4.15 -8.07
CA VAL A 138 25.79 2.77 -8.12
C VAL A 138 27.05 2.62 -7.26
N ALA A 139 27.98 3.59 -7.31
CA ALA A 139 29.19 3.56 -6.48
C ALA A 139 28.86 3.67 -4.97
N ASP A 140 27.81 4.40 -4.61
CA ASP A 140 27.31 4.44 -3.22
C ASP A 140 26.74 3.09 -2.77
N VAL A 141 25.97 2.43 -3.65
CA VAL A 141 25.48 1.06 -3.42
C VAL A 141 26.65 0.08 -3.26
N GLU A 142 27.69 0.18 -4.09
CA GLU A 142 28.89 -0.68 -4.00
C GLU A 142 29.63 -0.51 -2.66
N ARG A 143 29.77 0.70 -2.17
CA ARG A 143 30.39 0.96 -0.85
C ARG A 143 29.55 0.34 0.27
N TRP A 144 28.26 0.55 0.26
CA TRP A 144 27.34 -0.01 1.23
C TRP A 144 27.26 -1.55 1.14
N ALA A 145 27.32 -2.14 -0.04
CA ALA A 145 27.30 -3.59 -0.25
C ALA A 145 28.41 -4.34 0.51
N ARG A 146 29.51 -3.66 0.86
CA ARG A 146 30.62 -4.24 1.62
C ARG A 146 30.37 -4.33 3.12
N VAL A 147 29.38 -3.60 3.63
CA VAL A 147 29.12 -3.48 5.09
C VAL A 147 27.74 -3.99 5.49
N THR A 148 26.79 -4.04 4.55
CA THR A 148 25.45 -4.55 4.85
C THR A 148 25.47 -6.04 5.19
N ARG A 149 24.66 -6.42 6.17
CA ARG A 149 24.43 -7.83 6.52
C ARG A 149 23.10 -8.34 5.96
N THR A 150 22.13 -7.46 5.78
CA THR A 150 20.77 -7.82 5.34
C THR A 150 20.60 -7.69 3.84
N GLY A 151 21.37 -6.80 3.20
CA GLY A 151 21.18 -6.42 1.81
C GLY A 151 19.88 -5.67 1.54
N ASP A 152 19.16 -5.20 2.57
CA ASP A 152 17.91 -4.45 2.42
C ASP A 152 18.19 -3.03 1.91
N LEU A 153 17.81 -2.75 0.67
CA LEU A 153 18.06 -1.46 0.01
C LEU A 153 17.41 -0.26 0.72
N ALA A 154 16.45 -0.50 1.63
CA ALA A 154 15.88 0.55 2.47
C ALA A 154 16.88 1.11 3.51
N GLU A 155 18.00 0.43 3.78
CA GLU A 155 19.10 0.96 4.60
C GLU A 155 19.78 2.17 3.93
N LEU A 156 19.67 2.30 2.60
CA LEU A 156 20.17 3.43 1.83
C LEU A 156 19.12 4.55 1.75
N THR A 157 19.01 5.35 2.80
CA THR A 157 18.01 6.42 2.92
C THR A 157 18.08 7.48 1.80
N ALA A 158 19.26 7.65 1.18
CA ALA A 158 19.47 8.56 0.05
C ALA A 158 18.98 7.98 -1.30
N LEU A 159 18.66 6.68 -1.38
CA LEU A 159 18.24 6.01 -2.60
C LEU A 159 16.71 5.90 -2.65
N ASP A 160 16.08 6.67 -3.55
CA ASP A 160 14.64 6.56 -3.78
C ASP A 160 14.26 5.21 -4.41
N GLU A 161 13.15 4.62 -3.99
CA GLU A 161 12.61 3.38 -4.58
C GLU A 161 12.34 3.47 -6.10
N ARG A 162 12.11 4.67 -6.62
CA ARG A 162 11.92 4.96 -8.04
C ARG A 162 13.22 5.30 -8.77
N SER A 163 14.34 5.27 -8.07
CA SER A 163 15.64 5.56 -8.67
C SER A 163 15.94 4.60 -9.84
N PRO A 164 16.48 5.09 -10.96
CA PRO A 164 16.93 4.25 -12.07
C PRO A 164 18.03 3.27 -11.68
N VAL A 165 18.63 3.41 -10.51
CA VAL A 165 19.62 2.46 -9.95
C VAL A 165 18.94 1.19 -9.47
N MET A 166 17.71 1.24 -8.93
CA MET A 166 17.02 0.09 -8.34
C MET A 166 16.98 -1.14 -9.28
N PRO A 167 16.53 -1.03 -10.54
CA PRO A 167 16.55 -2.18 -11.45
C PRO A 167 17.94 -2.66 -11.86
N LEU A 168 18.99 -1.89 -11.62
CA LEU A 168 20.38 -2.28 -11.91
C LEU A 168 20.98 -3.14 -10.81
N VAL A 169 20.56 -2.94 -9.56
CA VAL A 169 21.17 -3.57 -8.37
C VAL A 169 20.23 -4.54 -7.64
N SER A 170 18.98 -4.65 -8.06
CA SER A 170 18.00 -5.60 -7.52
C SER A 170 17.50 -6.59 -8.56
N SER A 171 16.85 -7.67 -8.15
CA SER A 171 16.29 -8.67 -9.06
C SER A 171 14.77 -8.74 -8.99
N THR A 172 14.17 -9.24 -10.08
CA THR A 172 12.76 -9.56 -10.19
C THR A 172 12.56 -11.07 -10.35
N LYS A 173 11.30 -11.56 -10.36
CA LYS A 173 10.98 -12.95 -10.68
C LYS A 173 11.55 -13.33 -12.05
N ASP A 174 11.49 -12.40 -13.03
CA ASP A 174 11.82 -12.64 -14.43
C ASP A 174 13.33 -12.72 -14.71
N ASN A 175 14.17 -12.14 -13.84
CA ASN A 175 15.62 -12.03 -14.09
C ASN A 175 16.52 -12.66 -13.01
N CYS A 176 15.94 -13.28 -11.99
CA CYS A 176 16.68 -13.98 -10.94
C CYS A 176 16.98 -15.43 -11.35
N MET A 177 18.22 -15.88 -11.25
CA MET A 177 18.64 -17.24 -11.60
C MET A 177 18.31 -18.29 -10.52
N GLY A 178 17.75 -17.90 -9.36
CA GLY A 178 17.41 -18.84 -8.27
C GLY A 178 18.63 -19.66 -7.83
N SER A 179 18.42 -20.97 -7.61
CA SER A 179 19.49 -21.90 -7.18
C SER A 179 20.69 -21.99 -8.11
N ASP A 180 20.51 -21.65 -9.39
CA ASP A 180 21.57 -21.73 -10.39
C ASP A 180 22.44 -20.47 -10.43
N CYS A 181 22.16 -19.49 -9.56
CA CYS A 181 22.94 -18.27 -9.45
C CYS A 181 24.31 -18.56 -8.81
N PRO A 182 25.44 -18.09 -9.39
CA PRO A 182 26.77 -18.29 -8.79
C PRO A 182 26.88 -17.71 -7.39
N HIS A 183 26.04 -16.68 -7.07
CA HIS A 183 25.99 -16.04 -5.75
C HIS A 183 24.85 -16.58 -4.85
N TRP A 184 24.33 -17.80 -5.12
CA TRP A 184 23.19 -18.35 -4.36
C TRP A 184 23.44 -18.45 -2.86
N GLN A 185 24.62 -18.86 -2.45
CA GLN A 185 24.98 -19.04 -1.04
C GLN A 185 25.00 -17.71 -0.28
N ASP A 186 25.49 -16.65 -0.91
CA ASP A 186 25.59 -15.31 -0.34
C ASP A 186 24.41 -14.41 -0.73
N CYS A 187 23.35 -15.00 -1.31
CA CYS A 187 22.19 -14.26 -1.78
C CYS A 187 21.35 -13.74 -0.62
N HIS A 188 21.24 -12.42 -0.47
CA HIS A 188 20.46 -11.78 0.59
C HIS A 188 18.98 -12.19 0.59
N VAL A 189 18.38 -12.38 -0.60
CA VAL A 189 16.99 -12.88 -0.72
C VAL A 189 16.87 -14.29 -0.18
N ASN A 190 17.83 -15.18 -0.50
CA ASN A 190 17.84 -16.56 -0.02
C ASN A 190 18.02 -16.60 1.50
N GLN A 191 18.98 -15.86 2.04
CA GLN A 191 19.23 -15.75 3.48
C GLN A 191 17.99 -15.23 4.24
N ALA A 192 17.35 -14.16 3.73
CA ALA A 192 16.14 -13.63 4.33
C ALA A 192 14.97 -14.64 4.34
N ARG A 193 14.85 -15.46 3.28
CA ARG A 193 13.84 -16.54 3.21
C ARG A 193 14.12 -17.64 4.22
N GLN A 194 15.36 -18.09 4.33
CA GLN A 194 15.75 -19.11 5.31
C GLN A 194 15.47 -18.62 6.74
N GLN A 195 15.86 -17.37 7.06
CA GLN A 195 15.55 -16.77 8.35
C GLN A 195 14.06 -16.72 8.62
N ALA A 196 13.23 -16.37 7.61
CA ALA A 196 11.78 -16.33 7.75
C ALA A 196 11.18 -17.74 7.98
N LEU A 197 11.70 -18.78 7.33
CA LEU A 197 11.24 -20.16 7.51
C LEU A 197 11.57 -20.73 8.91
N GLU A 198 12.62 -20.22 9.55
CA GLU A 198 13.07 -20.66 10.88
C GLU A 198 12.50 -19.81 12.02
N ALA A 199 11.92 -18.65 11.72
CA ALA A 199 11.43 -17.70 12.72
C ALA A 199 10.12 -18.15 13.37
N ASP A 200 9.92 -17.69 14.62
CA ASP A 200 8.68 -17.87 15.37
C ASP A 200 7.65 -16.79 14.99
N VAL A 201 8.14 -15.60 14.61
CA VAL A 201 7.32 -14.48 14.14
C VAL A 201 7.88 -13.95 12.82
N VAL A 202 7.05 -13.92 11.79
CA VAL A 202 7.43 -13.39 10.46
C VAL A 202 6.57 -12.20 10.09
N VAL A 203 7.22 -11.09 9.71
CA VAL A 203 6.54 -9.87 9.23
C VAL A 203 6.73 -9.74 7.72
N VAL A 204 5.61 -9.63 7.01
CA VAL A 204 5.57 -9.47 5.54
C VAL A 204 4.65 -8.31 5.15
N ASN A 205 4.59 -7.98 3.87
CA ASN A 205 3.51 -7.15 3.35
C ASN A 205 2.48 -7.98 2.58
N HIS A 206 1.29 -7.42 2.31
CA HIS A 206 0.20 -8.11 1.63
C HIS A 206 0.61 -8.60 0.23
N HIS A 207 1.45 -7.86 -0.50
CA HIS A 207 1.96 -8.31 -1.80
C HIS A 207 2.75 -9.62 -1.70
N LEU A 208 3.56 -9.77 -0.65
CA LEU A 208 4.33 -10.99 -0.46
C LEU A 208 3.46 -12.16 0.04
N LEU A 209 2.42 -11.86 0.82
CA LEU A 209 1.40 -12.85 1.21
C LEU A 209 0.74 -13.46 -0.03
N PHE A 210 0.27 -12.62 -0.97
CA PHE A 210 -0.30 -13.10 -2.23
C PHE A 210 0.74 -13.80 -3.12
N ALA A 211 1.99 -13.33 -3.15
CA ALA A 211 3.06 -13.98 -3.90
C ALA A 211 3.39 -15.40 -3.39
N ASP A 212 3.26 -15.66 -2.09
CA ASP A 212 3.41 -17.00 -1.51
C ASP A 212 2.32 -17.96 -2.03
N LEU A 213 1.11 -17.45 -2.25
CA LEU A 213 0.01 -18.26 -2.79
C LEU A 213 0.31 -18.76 -4.21
N ASP A 214 0.82 -17.89 -5.10
CA ASP A 214 1.18 -18.27 -6.46
C ASP A 214 2.30 -19.32 -6.49
N VAL A 215 3.29 -19.16 -5.61
CA VAL A 215 4.42 -20.10 -5.52
C VAL A 215 3.95 -21.46 -5.03
N ARG A 216 3.03 -21.51 -4.06
CA ARG A 216 2.43 -22.76 -3.58
C ARG A 216 1.60 -23.46 -4.67
N ASP A 217 0.87 -22.69 -5.47
CA ASP A 217 0.06 -23.22 -6.58
C ASP A 217 0.91 -23.85 -7.68
N SER A 218 2.11 -23.32 -7.91
CA SER A 218 3.06 -23.86 -8.91
C SER A 218 3.82 -25.12 -8.43
N GLY A 219 3.58 -25.59 -7.20
CA GLY A 219 4.30 -26.72 -6.62
C GLY A 219 5.74 -26.43 -6.23
N MET A 220 6.18 -25.18 -6.31
CA MET A 220 7.51 -24.75 -5.86
C MET A 220 7.59 -24.63 -4.34
N ALA A 221 8.81 -24.52 -3.81
CA ALA A 221 9.06 -24.39 -2.38
C ALA A 221 8.37 -23.13 -1.80
N ARG A 222 7.76 -23.27 -0.64
CA ARG A 222 7.06 -22.19 0.09
C ARG A 222 7.98 -21.00 0.35
N LEU A 223 7.42 -19.78 0.26
CA LEU A 223 8.13 -18.56 0.64
C LEU A 223 7.99 -18.28 2.15
N LEU A 224 6.83 -18.65 2.73
CA LEU A 224 6.47 -18.38 4.11
C LEU A 224 6.29 -19.70 4.89
N PRO A 225 6.61 -19.69 6.20
CA PRO A 225 6.41 -20.88 7.05
C PRO A 225 4.93 -21.19 7.24
N ASN A 226 4.65 -22.42 7.69
CA ASN A 226 3.35 -22.73 8.25
C ASN A 226 3.21 -22.03 9.59
N THR A 227 2.08 -21.34 9.77
CA THR A 227 1.78 -20.55 10.96
C THR A 227 0.40 -20.90 11.49
N GLY A 228 0.27 -20.99 12.82
CA GLY A 228 -1.02 -21.19 13.49
C GLY A 228 -1.84 -19.91 13.59
N VAL A 229 -1.17 -18.75 13.63
CA VAL A 229 -1.81 -17.43 13.72
C VAL A 229 -1.38 -16.56 12.57
N VAL A 230 -2.35 -16.02 11.85
CA VAL A 230 -2.13 -15.04 10.77
C VAL A 230 -2.86 -13.76 11.09
N VAL A 231 -2.12 -12.67 11.17
CA VAL A 231 -2.66 -11.33 11.36
C VAL A 231 -2.53 -10.54 10.07
N ILE A 232 -3.64 -9.97 9.61
CA ILE A 232 -3.72 -9.07 8.46
C ILE A 232 -3.99 -7.66 9.00
N ASP A 233 -2.94 -6.88 9.15
CA ASP A 233 -3.03 -5.51 9.64
C ASP A 233 -3.24 -4.53 8.48
N GLU A 234 -3.98 -3.44 8.71
CA GLU A 234 -4.51 -2.55 7.68
C GLU A 234 -5.29 -3.31 6.58
N ALA A 235 -6.13 -4.23 7.04
CA ALA A 235 -6.87 -5.18 6.20
C ALA A 235 -7.77 -4.50 5.15
N HIS A 236 -8.16 -3.24 5.34
CA HIS A 236 -8.93 -2.47 4.35
C HIS A 236 -8.27 -2.41 2.97
N GLN A 237 -6.94 -2.53 2.88
CA GLN A 237 -6.21 -2.53 1.61
C GLN A 237 -6.11 -3.92 0.96
N LEU A 238 -6.49 -4.98 1.67
CA LEU A 238 -6.25 -6.35 1.23
C LEU A 238 -6.94 -6.67 -0.10
N ASN A 239 -8.20 -6.21 -0.26
CA ASN A 239 -8.95 -6.44 -1.49
C ASN A 239 -8.27 -5.79 -2.71
N ASP A 240 -7.87 -4.53 -2.60
CA ASP A 240 -7.28 -3.80 -3.73
C ASP A 240 -5.88 -4.32 -4.08
N ILE A 241 -5.07 -4.64 -3.07
CA ILE A 241 -3.76 -5.27 -3.29
C ILE A 241 -3.92 -6.65 -3.91
N GLY A 242 -4.85 -7.45 -3.41
CA GLY A 242 -5.08 -8.80 -3.92
C GLY A 242 -5.64 -8.81 -5.35
N VAL A 243 -6.56 -7.90 -5.67
CA VAL A 243 -7.09 -7.70 -7.03
C VAL A 243 -5.97 -7.31 -8.01
N GLN A 244 -5.08 -6.39 -7.60
CA GLN A 244 -3.91 -6.02 -8.41
C GLN A 244 -2.93 -7.18 -8.58
N PHE A 245 -2.72 -7.95 -7.53
CA PHE A 245 -1.80 -9.10 -7.54
C PHE A 245 -2.33 -10.25 -8.41
N ALA A 246 -3.61 -10.59 -8.29
CA ALA A 246 -4.27 -11.64 -9.06
C ALA A 246 -4.52 -11.25 -10.53
N GLY A 247 -4.26 -9.99 -10.87
CA GLY A 247 -4.36 -9.48 -12.22
C GLY A 247 -3.23 -9.94 -13.12
N GLU A 248 -3.55 -10.16 -14.39
CA GLU A 248 -2.58 -10.40 -15.45
C GLU A 248 -2.22 -9.11 -16.16
N ALA A 249 -0.95 -8.95 -16.50
CA ALA A 249 -0.49 -7.78 -17.23
C ALA A 249 0.56 -8.12 -18.27
N VAL A 250 0.47 -7.45 -19.42
CA VAL A 250 1.53 -7.44 -20.44
C VAL A 250 1.80 -6.00 -20.83
N SER A 251 3.07 -5.60 -20.73
CA SER A 251 3.49 -4.23 -21.06
C SER A 251 4.46 -4.18 -22.23
N SER A 252 4.45 -3.06 -22.95
CA SER A 252 5.43 -2.79 -24.00
C SER A 252 6.86 -2.83 -23.48
N GLN A 253 7.09 -2.38 -22.24
CA GLN A 253 8.41 -2.38 -21.63
C GLN A 253 8.92 -3.80 -21.35
N GLN A 254 8.04 -4.71 -20.90
CA GLN A 254 8.38 -6.12 -20.70
C GLN A 254 8.80 -6.80 -22.03
N LEU A 255 8.03 -6.57 -23.11
CA LEU A 255 8.31 -7.16 -24.42
C LEU A 255 9.56 -6.59 -25.06
N VAL A 256 9.79 -5.28 -24.99
CA VAL A 256 11.01 -4.64 -25.48
C VAL A 256 12.23 -5.08 -24.65
N GLY A 257 12.08 -5.17 -23.32
CA GLY A 257 13.11 -5.69 -22.43
C GLY A 257 13.45 -7.15 -22.76
N TYR A 258 12.42 -7.98 -23.00
CA TYR A 258 12.60 -9.36 -23.43
C TYR A 258 13.35 -9.47 -24.76
N ALA A 259 12.98 -8.68 -25.77
CA ALA A 259 13.67 -8.68 -27.07
C ALA A 259 15.16 -8.29 -26.94
N ARG A 260 15.49 -7.33 -26.09
CA ARG A 260 16.88 -6.91 -25.83
C ARG A 260 17.68 -7.99 -25.11
N ASP A 261 17.10 -8.63 -24.09
CA ASP A 261 17.73 -9.75 -23.38
C ASP A 261 17.94 -10.92 -24.32
N ALA A 262 16.96 -11.25 -25.17
CA ALA A 262 17.04 -12.29 -26.18
C ALA A 262 18.19 -12.03 -27.17
N LEU A 263 18.25 -10.82 -27.72
CA LEU A 263 19.31 -10.46 -28.66
C LEU A 263 20.70 -10.60 -28.02
N ARG A 264 20.86 -10.11 -26.79
CA ARG A 264 22.13 -10.17 -26.07
C ARG A 264 22.56 -11.62 -25.81
N LEU A 265 21.70 -12.42 -25.19
CA LEU A 265 22.03 -13.80 -24.81
C LEU A 265 22.27 -14.69 -26.04
N THR A 266 21.49 -14.52 -27.10
CA THR A 266 21.66 -15.32 -28.33
C THR A 266 22.89 -14.91 -29.11
N GLN A 267 23.32 -13.65 -29.08
CA GLN A 267 24.60 -13.22 -29.63
C GLN A 267 25.78 -13.77 -28.84
N GLU A 268 25.67 -13.98 -27.54
CA GLU A 268 26.73 -14.56 -26.72
C GLU A 268 26.82 -16.09 -26.89
N HIS A 269 25.67 -16.79 -26.94
CA HIS A 269 25.63 -18.25 -26.80
C HIS A 269 25.08 -19.03 -28.01
N ALA A 270 24.46 -18.36 -29.00
CA ALA A 270 23.74 -19.03 -30.08
C ALA A 270 23.91 -18.33 -31.45
N ARG A 271 25.12 -17.75 -31.70
CA ARG A 271 25.40 -17.08 -32.97
C ARG A 271 25.25 -18.01 -34.17
N GLY A 272 24.59 -17.52 -35.22
CA GLY A 272 24.46 -18.25 -36.49
C GLY A 272 23.36 -19.31 -36.53
N MET A 273 22.62 -19.56 -35.42
CA MET A 273 21.50 -20.51 -35.42
C MET A 273 20.22 -19.92 -35.99
N ALA A 274 20.05 -18.61 -35.90
CA ALA A 274 18.94 -17.87 -36.48
C ALA A 274 19.36 -16.41 -36.69
N ASP A 275 18.54 -15.66 -37.46
CA ASP A 275 18.69 -14.19 -37.59
C ASP A 275 18.04 -13.51 -36.38
N TRP A 276 18.74 -13.58 -35.24
CA TRP A 276 18.26 -13.04 -33.97
C TRP A 276 17.96 -11.55 -34.03
N LEU A 277 18.74 -10.79 -34.82
CA LEU A 277 18.53 -9.36 -34.98
C LEU A 277 17.19 -9.05 -35.62
N VAL A 278 16.87 -9.75 -36.71
CA VAL A 278 15.59 -9.60 -37.43
C VAL A 278 14.41 -10.03 -36.57
N LEU A 279 14.53 -11.18 -35.87
CA LEU A 279 13.46 -11.70 -34.99
C LEU A 279 13.17 -10.72 -33.84
N CYS A 280 14.17 -10.22 -33.15
CA CYS A 280 14.00 -9.26 -32.05
C CYS A 280 13.46 -7.92 -32.55
N ALA A 281 13.99 -7.40 -33.69
CA ALA A 281 13.49 -6.17 -34.29
C ALA A 281 12.02 -6.27 -34.74
N THR A 282 11.63 -7.44 -35.28
CA THR A 282 10.23 -7.72 -35.67
C THR A 282 9.30 -7.70 -34.46
N LEU A 283 9.70 -8.28 -33.32
CA LEU A 283 8.95 -8.23 -32.08
C LEU A 283 8.78 -6.79 -31.57
N GLU A 284 9.87 -6.00 -31.54
CA GLU A 284 9.82 -4.60 -31.14
C GLU A 284 8.91 -3.76 -32.07
N GLN A 285 8.96 -4.01 -33.38
CA GLN A 285 8.11 -3.34 -34.35
C GLN A 285 6.64 -3.68 -34.14
N ALA A 286 6.30 -4.97 -33.99
CA ALA A 286 4.93 -5.41 -33.72
C ALA A 286 4.38 -4.77 -32.44
N MET A 287 5.21 -4.62 -31.40
CA MET A 287 4.82 -3.93 -30.16
C MET A 287 4.54 -2.42 -30.39
N ARG A 288 5.37 -1.75 -31.18
CA ARG A 288 5.16 -0.33 -31.54
C ARG A 288 3.88 -0.15 -32.35
N GLU A 289 3.60 -1.07 -33.29
CA GLU A 289 2.35 -1.08 -34.08
C GLU A 289 1.12 -1.24 -33.19
N LEU A 290 1.15 -2.17 -32.23
CA LEU A 290 0.06 -2.33 -31.27
C LEU A 290 -0.15 -1.07 -30.43
N ARG A 291 0.95 -0.43 -29.99
CA ARG A 291 0.87 0.85 -29.25
C ARG A 291 0.24 1.97 -30.10
N LEU A 292 0.55 2.03 -31.38
CA LEU A 292 -0.03 3.02 -32.30
C LEU A 292 -1.52 2.79 -32.50
N GLN A 293 -1.98 1.53 -32.56
CA GLN A 293 -3.42 1.21 -32.64
C GLN A 293 -4.20 1.67 -31.40
N ALA A 294 -3.56 1.75 -30.23
CA ALA A 294 -4.20 2.27 -29.02
C ALA A 294 -4.46 3.80 -29.06
N GLY A 295 -3.95 4.51 -30.05
CA GLY A 295 -4.22 5.92 -30.26
C GLY A 295 -3.56 6.85 -29.23
N LYS A 296 -4.17 8.03 -29.04
CA LYS A 296 -3.71 9.01 -28.03
C LYS A 296 -4.12 8.58 -26.62
N PRO A 297 -3.31 8.87 -25.61
CA PRO A 297 -3.72 8.58 -24.22
C PRO A 297 -5.03 9.32 -23.88
N PRO A 298 -6.02 8.62 -23.32
CA PRO A 298 -7.22 9.27 -22.80
C PRO A 298 -6.91 10.09 -21.54
N VAL A 299 -7.85 10.93 -21.13
CA VAL A 299 -7.78 11.60 -19.82
C VAL A 299 -7.75 10.53 -18.73
N GLY A 300 -6.76 10.57 -17.84
CA GLY A 300 -6.55 9.52 -16.83
C GLY A 300 -5.67 8.35 -17.28
N GLY A 301 -5.32 8.25 -18.57
CA GLY A 301 -4.39 7.24 -19.10
C GLY A 301 -4.95 5.81 -19.20
N ARG A 302 -6.21 5.58 -18.80
CA ARG A 302 -6.89 4.27 -18.82
C ARG A 302 -7.99 4.24 -19.86
N LEU A 303 -8.11 3.12 -20.58
CA LEU A 303 -9.15 2.85 -21.58
C LEU A 303 -9.82 1.53 -21.26
N ALA A 304 -11.12 1.54 -21.00
CA ALA A 304 -11.90 0.36 -20.69
C ALA A 304 -11.91 -0.65 -21.86
N TRP A 305 -11.90 -1.94 -21.51
CA TRP A 305 -11.95 -3.04 -22.47
C TRP A 305 -13.10 -3.96 -22.10
N GLN A 306 -14.30 -3.60 -22.57
CA GLN A 306 -15.56 -4.22 -22.14
C GLN A 306 -16.00 -5.42 -22.98
N ALA A 307 -15.45 -5.57 -24.18
CA ALA A 307 -15.84 -6.62 -25.11
C ALA A 307 -14.58 -7.29 -25.70
N VAL A 308 -14.62 -7.63 -26.99
CA VAL A 308 -13.48 -8.24 -27.69
C VAL A 308 -12.34 -7.24 -27.92
N THR A 309 -12.63 -5.92 -27.85
CA THR A 309 -11.67 -4.86 -28.11
C THR A 309 -11.83 -3.69 -27.13
N PRO A 310 -10.75 -2.94 -26.83
CA PRO A 310 -10.86 -1.73 -26.03
C PRO A 310 -11.81 -0.70 -26.66
N GLN A 311 -12.46 0.06 -25.81
CA GLN A 311 -13.48 1.03 -26.18
C GLN A 311 -12.94 2.08 -27.18
N GLY A 312 -13.69 2.31 -28.26
CA GLY A 312 -13.34 3.33 -29.27
C GLY A 312 -12.21 2.95 -30.23
N LEU A 313 -11.65 1.74 -30.14
CA LEU A 313 -10.65 1.25 -31.07
C LEU A 313 -11.28 0.44 -32.23
N ASP A 314 -10.63 0.46 -33.41
CA ASP A 314 -11.01 -0.39 -34.53
C ASP A 314 -10.73 -1.85 -34.21
N ALA A 315 -11.78 -2.65 -34.10
CA ALA A 315 -11.71 -4.05 -33.68
C ALA A 315 -10.85 -4.92 -34.61
N ALA A 316 -10.91 -4.69 -35.91
CA ALA A 316 -10.16 -5.47 -36.89
C ALA A 316 -8.65 -5.15 -36.82
N LYS A 317 -8.31 -3.86 -36.74
CA LYS A 317 -6.93 -3.40 -36.67
C LYS A 317 -6.28 -3.80 -35.34
N TRP A 318 -7.00 -3.64 -34.22
CA TRP A 318 -6.53 -4.03 -32.89
C TRP A 318 -6.22 -5.53 -32.84
N ARG A 319 -7.17 -6.37 -33.26
CA ARG A 319 -7.01 -7.82 -33.30
C ARG A 319 -5.86 -8.24 -34.21
N ALA A 320 -5.75 -7.66 -35.39
CA ALA A 320 -4.67 -7.95 -36.32
C ALA A 320 -3.30 -7.59 -35.75
N ALA A 321 -3.18 -6.46 -35.03
CA ALA A 321 -1.95 -6.04 -34.39
C ALA A 321 -1.58 -6.97 -33.22
N LEU A 322 -2.56 -7.38 -32.41
CA LEU A 322 -2.34 -8.33 -31.29
C LEU A 322 -1.91 -9.71 -31.79
N VAL A 323 -2.53 -10.19 -32.87
CA VAL A 323 -2.15 -11.46 -33.52
C VAL A 323 -0.73 -11.38 -34.09
N ARG A 324 -0.36 -10.29 -34.77
CA ARG A 324 1.00 -10.07 -35.27
C ARG A 324 2.04 -10.07 -34.13
N LEU A 325 1.72 -9.44 -33.01
CA LEU A 325 2.59 -9.43 -31.84
C LEU A 325 2.80 -10.86 -31.30
N GLY A 326 1.73 -11.65 -31.16
CA GLY A 326 1.84 -13.05 -30.75
C GLY A 326 2.62 -13.91 -31.75
N GLN A 327 2.45 -13.68 -33.04
CA GLN A 327 3.20 -14.39 -34.10
C GLN A 327 4.70 -14.04 -34.08
N SER A 328 5.05 -12.76 -33.88
CA SER A 328 6.45 -12.33 -33.80
C SER A 328 7.15 -12.90 -32.58
N LEU A 329 6.48 -12.95 -31.43
CA LEU A 329 7.02 -13.61 -30.23
C LEU A 329 7.18 -15.11 -30.42
N ARG A 330 6.19 -15.77 -31.02
CA ARG A 330 6.29 -17.21 -31.34
C ARG A 330 7.43 -17.52 -32.31
N ALA A 331 7.63 -16.69 -33.34
CA ALA A 331 8.74 -16.84 -34.28
C ALA A 331 10.12 -16.74 -33.60
N LEU A 332 10.26 -15.91 -32.56
CA LEU A 332 11.47 -15.82 -31.74
C LEU A 332 11.65 -17.06 -30.85
N LEU A 333 10.55 -17.63 -30.32
CA LEU A 333 10.60 -18.80 -29.43
C LEU A 333 10.94 -20.11 -30.16
N ILE A 334 10.56 -20.27 -31.44
CA ILE A 334 10.82 -21.49 -32.21
C ILE A 334 12.33 -21.84 -32.24
N PRO A 335 13.26 -20.97 -32.66
CA PRO A 335 14.67 -21.29 -32.62
C PRO A 335 15.23 -21.35 -31.19
N LEU A 336 14.66 -20.63 -30.22
CA LEU A 336 15.07 -20.73 -28.81
C LEU A 336 14.73 -22.09 -28.20
N SER A 337 13.64 -22.74 -28.57
CA SER A 337 13.30 -24.08 -28.10
C SER A 337 14.30 -25.14 -28.50
N SER A 338 15.00 -24.95 -29.64
CA SER A 338 16.07 -25.87 -30.11
C SER A 338 17.37 -25.73 -29.28
N LEU A 339 17.42 -24.75 -28.36
CA LEU A 339 18.57 -24.50 -27.49
C LEU A 339 18.34 -25.05 -26.06
N GLU A 340 17.31 -25.87 -25.85
CA GLU A 340 17.09 -26.56 -24.58
C GLU A 340 18.36 -27.40 -24.24
N GLY A 341 18.96 -27.11 -23.07
CA GLY A 341 20.21 -27.73 -22.64
C GLY A 341 21.50 -26.95 -22.99
N ALA A 342 21.42 -25.88 -23.78
CA ALA A 342 22.61 -25.05 -24.11
C ALA A 342 23.03 -24.07 -22.98
N GLY A 343 22.28 -24.04 -21.89
CA GLY A 343 22.59 -23.22 -20.70
C GLY A 343 21.32 -22.71 -19.99
N VAL A 344 21.44 -22.51 -18.69
CA VAL A 344 20.35 -22.10 -17.80
C VAL A 344 19.75 -20.75 -18.21
N GLU A 345 20.58 -19.82 -18.71
CA GLU A 345 20.11 -18.48 -19.12
C GLU A 345 19.22 -18.54 -20.37
N LEU A 346 19.55 -19.41 -21.35
CA LEU A 346 18.74 -19.59 -22.56
C LEU A 346 17.43 -20.32 -22.27
N GLN A 347 17.47 -21.35 -21.41
CA GLN A 347 16.25 -22.03 -20.99
C GLN A 347 15.27 -21.08 -20.31
N ARG A 348 15.72 -20.25 -19.38
CA ARG A 348 14.88 -19.25 -18.70
C ARG A 348 14.38 -18.16 -19.63
N LEU A 349 15.20 -17.78 -20.62
CA LEU A 349 14.75 -16.86 -21.66
C LEU A 349 13.58 -17.47 -22.43
N TYR A 350 13.66 -18.75 -22.79
CA TYR A 350 12.57 -19.48 -23.46
C TYR A 350 11.33 -19.55 -22.58
N GLU A 351 11.45 -19.98 -21.32
CA GLU A 351 10.34 -20.08 -20.34
C GLU A 351 9.64 -18.73 -20.16
N ARG A 352 10.41 -17.64 -19.97
CA ARG A 352 9.86 -16.27 -19.85
C ARG A 352 9.12 -15.84 -21.12
N GLY A 353 9.63 -16.19 -22.28
CA GLY A 353 8.98 -15.87 -23.56
C GLY A 353 7.69 -16.68 -23.76
N ALA A 354 7.69 -17.95 -23.38
CA ALA A 354 6.50 -18.81 -23.42
C ALA A 354 5.40 -18.29 -22.48
N GLU A 355 5.78 -17.84 -21.28
CA GLU A 355 4.86 -17.21 -20.32
C GLU A 355 4.25 -15.91 -20.90
N LEU A 356 5.06 -15.05 -21.51
CA LEU A 356 4.58 -13.84 -22.19
C LEU A 356 3.63 -14.16 -23.34
N LEU A 357 3.91 -15.22 -24.12
CA LEU A 357 3.05 -15.66 -25.20
C LEU A 357 1.70 -16.17 -24.68
N ALA A 358 1.69 -16.95 -23.60
CA ALA A 358 0.47 -17.42 -22.96
C ALA A 358 -0.40 -16.26 -22.45
N ARG A 359 0.23 -15.24 -21.81
CA ARG A 359 -0.48 -14.02 -21.39
C ARG A 359 -1.04 -13.24 -22.58
N LEU A 360 -0.30 -13.09 -23.68
CA LEU A 360 -0.81 -12.45 -24.90
C LEU A 360 -2.01 -13.21 -25.49
N ALA A 361 -1.98 -14.55 -25.50
CA ALA A 361 -3.07 -15.37 -25.97
C ALA A 361 -4.34 -15.17 -25.11
N ARG A 362 -4.18 -14.98 -23.79
CA ARG A 362 -5.30 -14.65 -22.89
C ARG A 362 -5.98 -13.34 -23.28
N PHE A 363 -5.20 -12.30 -23.60
CA PHE A 363 -5.76 -11.02 -24.06
C PHE A 363 -6.40 -11.10 -25.46
N ALA A 364 -6.07 -12.09 -26.28
CA ALA A 364 -6.70 -12.35 -27.55
C ALA A 364 -8.03 -13.13 -27.45
N ALA A 365 -8.26 -13.83 -26.33
CA ALA A 365 -9.51 -14.53 -26.03
C ALA A 365 -10.55 -13.59 -25.37
N PRO A 366 -11.84 -13.94 -25.34
CA PRO A 366 -12.83 -13.21 -24.54
C PRO A 366 -12.42 -13.11 -23.07
N ALA A 367 -12.82 -12.02 -22.39
CA ALA A 367 -12.62 -11.89 -20.94
C ALA A 367 -13.53 -12.85 -20.18
N ASP A 368 -13.10 -13.26 -18.98
CA ASP A 368 -13.96 -13.92 -18.01
C ASP A 368 -14.97 -12.90 -17.44
N ASP A 369 -16.21 -13.31 -17.18
CA ASP A 369 -17.27 -12.45 -16.65
C ASP A 369 -16.95 -11.90 -15.23
N GLU A 370 -16.10 -12.61 -14.48
CA GLU A 370 -15.63 -12.18 -13.15
C GLU A 370 -14.38 -11.27 -13.22
N CYS A 371 -13.87 -10.96 -14.42
CA CYS A 371 -12.69 -10.15 -14.65
C CYS A 371 -13.02 -8.88 -15.44
N VAL A 372 -12.24 -7.86 -15.23
CA VAL A 372 -12.26 -6.62 -16.00
C VAL A 372 -10.95 -6.42 -16.74
N ARG A 373 -11.00 -5.92 -17.96
CA ARG A 373 -9.84 -5.56 -18.77
C ARG A 373 -9.78 -4.07 -19.03
N TRP A 374 -8.57 -3.55 -19.12
CA TRP A 374 -8.33 -2.18 -19.58
C TRP A 374 -6.93 -2.04 -20.17
N LEU A 375 -6.72 -0.92 -20.86
CA LEU A 375 -5.40 -0.47 -21.28
C LEU A 375 -4.94 0.69 -20.41
N GLU A 376 -3.67 0.69 -20.04
CA GLU A 376 -2.96 1.89 -19.58
C GLU A 376 -2.10 2.38 -20.73
N ILE A 377 -2.35 3.63 -21.14
CA ILE A 377 -1.75 4.23 -22.33
C ILE A 377 -0.99 5.48 -21.94
N GLY A 378 0.33 5.46 -22.11
CA GLY A 378 1.18 6.63 -21.99
C GLY A 378 1.70 7.11 -23.33
N ALA A 379 2.54 8.13 -23.34
CA ALA A 379 3.12 8.67 -24.59
C ALA A 379 3.90 7.59 -25.37
N GLN A 380 4.68 6.78 -24.67
CA GLN A 380 5.55 5.76 -25.27
C GLN A 380 5.30 4.34 -24.75
N TYR A 381 4.36 4.13 -23.85
CA TYR A 381 4.08 2.82 -23.30
C TYR A 381 2.62 2.41 -23.49
N LEU A 382 2.41 1.12 -23.51
CA LEU A 382 1.11 0.45 -23.47
C LEU A 382 1.21 -0.68 -22.46
N ARG A 383 0.17 -0.81 -21.62
CA ARG A 383 0.01 -1.94 -20.73
C ARG A 383 -1.40 -2.47 -20.86
N MET A 384 -1.54 -3.74 -21.16
CA MET A 384 -2.80 -4.48 -21.14
C MET A 384 -2.93 -5.10 -19.76
N LEU A 385 -4.10 -4.94 -19.13
CA LEU A 385 -4.37 -5.48 -17.81
C LEU A 385 -5.69 -6.24 -17.82
N GLU A 386 -5.72 -7.33 -17.06
CA GLU A 386 -6.93 -8.06 -16.68
C GLU A 386 -6.88 -8.27 -15.17
N SER A 387 -7.98 -8.05 -14.48
CA SER A 387 -8.03 -8.16 -13.02
C SER A 387 -9.37 -8.73 -12.58
N PRO A 388 -9.41 -9.60 -11.54
CA PRO A 388 -10.67 -10.01 -10.95
C PRO A 388 -11.37 -8.82 -10.29
N LEU A 389 -12.69 -8.90 -10.15
CA LEU A 389 -13.49 -7.83 -9.53
C LEU A 389 -13.38 -7.83 -8.00
N SER A 390 -13.07 -8.97 -7.39
CA SER A 390 -12.84 -9.12 -5.95
C SER A 390 -11.86 -10.24 -5.65
N ILE A 391 -11.33 -10.26 -4.43
CA ILE A 391 -10.46 -11.35 -3.95
C ILE A 391 -11.23 -12.47 -3.26
N ALA A 392 -12.55 -12.37 -3.13
CA ALA A 392 -13.37 -13.30 -2.36
C ALA A 392 -13.10 -14.77 -2.70
N ARG A 393 -13.03 -15.11 -3.99
CA ARG A 393 -12.75 -16.47 -4.48
C ARG A 393 -11.34 -16.94 -4.11
N ILE A 394 -10.35 -16.05 -4.24
CA ILE A 394 -8.94 -16.33 -3.91
C ILE A 394 -8.81 -16.59 -2.41
N MET A 395 -9.43 -15.74 -1.60
CA MET A 395 -9.41 -15.86 -0.15
C MET A 395 -10.06 -17.17 0.31
N GLN A 396 -11.23 -17.50 -0.20
CA GLN A 396 -11.94 -18.72 0.16
C GLN A 396 -11.18 -19.99 -0.26
N GLN A 397 -10.78 -20.07 -1.53
CA GLN A 397 -10.21 -21.30 -2.08
C GLN A 397 -8.74 -21.48 -1.71
N ARG A 398 -7.94 -20.41 -1.73
CA ARG A 398 -6.49 -20.52 -1.61
C ARG A 398 -5.96 -20.23 -0.21
N LEU A 399 -6.60 -19.37 0.57
CA LEU A 399 -6.13 -19.04 1.90
C LEU A 399 -6.89 -19.77 3.00
N LEU A 400 -8.21 -19.76 2.96
CA LEU A 400 -9.01 -20.30 4.08
C LEU A 400 -9.19 -21.81 3.96
N GLN A 401 -9.55 -22.37 2.80
CA GLN A 401 -9.75 -23.81 2.63
C GLN A 401 -8.44 -24.61 2.74
N ARG A 402 -7.36 -24.16 2.10
CA ARG A 402 -6.05 -24.82 2.22
C ARG A 402 -5.46 -24.75 3.63
N SER A 403 -5.80 -23.75 4.41
CA SER A 403 -5.39 -23.69 5.81
C SER A 403 -5.97 -24.84 6.64
N LEU A 404 -7.12 -25.38 6.22
CA LEU A 404 -7.74 -26.57 6.85
C LEU A 404 -7.02 -27.86 6.42
N GLU A 405 -6.50 -27.91 5.20
CA GLU A 405 -5.76 -29.06 4.65
C GLU A 405 -4.31 -29.10 5.17
N ASP A 406 -3.63 -27.93 5.25
CA ASP A 406 -2.25 -27.81 5.76
C ASP A 406 -2.11 -28.08 7.27
N ALA A 407 -3.18 -27.95 8.04
CA ALA A 407 -3.21 -28.34 9.46
C ALA A 407 -2.96 -29.85 9.66
N GLY A 408 -3.12 -30.66 8.61
CA GLY A 408 -2.87 -32.09 8.59
C GLY A 408 -1.47 -32.55 8.14
N THR A 409 -0.59 -31.66 7.66
CA THR A 409 0.69 -32.06 7.04
C THR A 409 1.88 -31.21 7.52
N ASN A 410 2.39 -31.48 8.72
CA ASN A 410 3.70 -30.98 9.13
C ASN A 410 4.79 -32.04 8.85
N GLN A 411 5.82 -31.69 8.08
CA GLN A 411 7.03 -32.49 7.98
C GLN A 411 7.80 -32.38 9.32
N GLY A 412 7.65 -33.38 10.19
CA GLY A 412 8.44 -33.53 11.40
C GLY A 412 7.71 -33.59 12.75
N ASP A 413 6.50 -33.03 12.87
CA ASP A 413 5.61 -33.23 14.02
C ASP A 413 4.37 -34.00 13.58
N GLU A 414 3.88 -34.88 14.40
CA GLU A 414 2.57 -35.53 14.15
C GLU A 414 1.51 -34.45 13.99
N PRO A 415 0.67 -34.52 12.93
CA PRO A 415 -0.36 -33.52 12.70
C PRO A 415 -1.34 -33.59 13.90
N ASP A 416 -1.41 -32.48 14.64
CA ASP A 416 -2.43 -32.32 15.66
C ASP A 416 -3.70 -31.78 14.97
N PRO A 417 -4.69 -32.63 14.65
CA PRO A 417 -5.90 -32.21 13.94
C PRO A 417 -6.78 -31.27 14.76
N SER A 418 -6.44 -31.04 16.04
CA SER A 418 -7.16 -30.14 16.94
C SER A 418 -6.71 -28.67 16.82
N ARG A 419 -5.54 -28.38 16.24
CA ARG A 419 -5.04 -27.01 16.07
C ARG A 419 -5.56 -26.37 14.78
N LYS A 420 -6.68 -25.67 14.89
CA LYS A 420 -7.23 -24.87 13.82
C LYS A 420 -6.45 -23.56 13.67
N LYS A 421 -6.20 -23.15 12.44
CA LYS A 421 -5.53 -21.87 12.14
C LYS A 421 -6.44 -20.69 12.45
N ALA A 422 -5.89 -19.65 13.07
CA ALA A 422 -6.58 -18.40 13.35
C ALA A 422 -6.21 -17.33 12.35
N TRP A 423 -7.21 -16.65 11.78
CA TRP A 423 -7.08 -15.51 10.89
C TRP A 423 -7.65 -14.26 11.55
N ILE A 424 -6.85 -13.24 11.74
CA ILE A 424 -7.23 -11.98 12.38
C ILE A 424 -7.06 -10.86 11.38
N PHE A 425 -8.17 -10.28 10.93
CA PHE A 425 -8.18 -9.12 10.04
C PHE A 425 -8.45 -7.87 10.86
N THR A 426 -7.56 -6.90 10.83
CA THR A 426 -7.71 -5.69 11.63
C THR A 426 -7.40 -4.43 10.84
N SER A 427 -8.19 -3.38 11.10
CA SER A 427 -7.94 -2.03 10.57
C SER A 427 -8.63 -0.99 11.44
N ALA A 428 -8.30 0.29 11.24
CA ALA A 428 -9.04 1.40 11.82
C ALA A 428 -10.40 1.63 11.14
N THR A 429 -10.53 1.12 9.90
CA THR A 429 -11.67 1.39 9.03
C THR A 429 -11.92 0.16 8.16
N LEU A 430 -13.04 -0.53 8.34
CA LEU A 430 -13.45 -1.71 7.56
C LEU A 430 -14.86 -1.60 6.99
N GLY A 431 -15.69 -0.73 7.58
CA GLY A 431 -17.06 -0.54 7.12
C GLY A 431 -17.79 0.56 7.87
N ASN A 432 -19.06 0.69 7.56
CA ASN A 432 -19.99 1.68 8.14
C ASN A 432 -21.22 1.04 8.79
N ASP A 433 -21.27 -0.29 8.85
CA ASP A 433 -22.34 -1.08 9.50
C ASP A 433 -21.77 -2.01 10.57
N ALA A 434 -22.64 -2.52 11.46
CA ALA A 434 -22.24 -3.36 12.60
C ALA A 434 -21.63 -4.71 12.20
N GLN A 435 -21.89 -5.22 10.99
CA GLN A 435 -21.39 -6.49 10.50
C GLN A 435 -20.17 -6.32 9.58
N LEU A 436 -19.73 -5.07 9.32
CA LEU A 436 -18.66 -4.75 8.39
C LEU A 436 -18.87 -5.42 7.02
N SER A 437 -20.14 -5.43 6.57
CA SER A 437 -20.63 -6.25 5.46
C SER A 437 -19.83 -5.98 4.18
N TRP A 438 -19.50 -4.73 3.91
CA TRP A 438 -18.72 -4.35 2.74
C TRP A 438 -17.36 -5.06 2.68
N PHE A 439 -16.60 -5.07 3.79
CA PHE A 439 -15.31 -5.75 3.87
C PHE A 439 -15.43 -7.27 3.86
N VAL A 440 -16.35 -7.79 4.66
CA VAL A 440 -16.59 -9.25 4.78
C VAL A 440 -16.99 -9.86 3.44
N GLU A 441 -17.88 -9.20 2.68
CA GLU A 441 -18.31 -9.67 1.35
C GLU A 441 -17.19 -9.56 0.32
N SER A 442 -16.51 -8.42 0.22
CA SER A 442 -15.46 -8.16 -0.77
C SER A 442 -14.24 -9.09 -0.60
N CYS A 443 -13.96 -9.50 0.64
CA CYS A 443 -12.90 -10.44 0.97
C CYS A 443 -13.39 -11.90 1.10
N GLY A 444 -14.69 -12.17 0.92
CA GLY A 444 -15.23 -13.54 0.99
C GLY A 444 -15.17 -14.19 2.39
N LEU A 445 -15.20 -13.38 3.46
CA LEU A 445 -15.04 -13.82 4.85
C LEU A 445 -16.38 -14.17 5.52
N ARG A 446 -17.29 -14.82 4.79
CA ARG A 446 -18.62 -15.20 5.31
C ARG A 446 -18.48 -16.08 6.53
N GLY A 447 -19.22 -15.75 7.61
CA GLY A 447 -19.18 -16.48 8.88
C GLY A 447 -18.04 -16.05 9.81
N ALA A 448 -17.27 -15.01 9.48
CA ALA A 448 -16.30 -14.43 10.38
C ALA A 448 -16.96 -13.84 11.64
N GLN A 449 -16.29 -13.97 12.77
CA GLN A 449 -16.63 -13.19 13.96
C GLN A 449 -16.27 -11.72 13.69
N VAL A 450 -17.17 -10.80 14.05
CA VAL A 450 -16.96 -9.37 13.84
C VAL A 450 -16.93 -8.64 15.17
N LEU A 451 -15.93 -7.78 15.35
CA LEU A 451 -15.79 -6.93 16.53
C LEU A 451 -15.51 -5.49 16.12
N GLN A 452 -16.28 -4.58 16.67
CA GLN A 452 -16.01 -3.15 16.58
C GLN A 452 -15.58 -2.61 17.94
N VAL A 453 -14.47 -1.86 17.95
CA VAL A 453 -13.91 -1.20 19.12
C VAL A 453 -13.79 0.29 18.82
N GLU A 454 -14.53 1.08 19.57
CA GLU A 454 -14.50 2.53 19.42
C GLU A 454 -13.16 3.13 19.83
N SER A 455 -12.83 4.29 19.24
CA SER A 455 -11.68 5.08 19.65
C SER A 455 -11.82 5.57 21.09
N PRO A 456 -10.75 5.58 21.91
CA PRO A 456 -10.78 6.15 23.25
C PRO A 456 -10.81 7.68 23.29
N PHE A 457 -10.68 8.33 22.12
CA PHE A 457 -10.58 9.78 22.05
C PHE A 457 -11.93 10.49 22.12
N ASP A 458 -12.01 11.59 22.88
CA ASP A 458 -13.16 12.46 22.95
C ASP A 458 -13.19 13.43 21.75
N TYR A 459 -13.55 12.91 20.59
CA TYR A 459 -13.61 13.72 19.36
C TYR A 459 -14.48 14.96 19.46
N HIS A 460 -15.56 14.91 20.25
CA HIS A 460 -16.44 16.06 20.42
C HIS A 460 -15.72 17.26 21.05
N ARG A 461 -14.79 17.00 21.97
CA ARG A 461 -13.96 18.02 22.62
C ARG A 461 -12.68 18.34 21.86
N GLN A 462 -12.14 17.35 21.15
CA GLN A 462 -10.82 17.44 20.50
C GLN A 462 -10.88 17.98 19.08
N ALA A 463 -11.99 17.77 18.36
CA ALA A 463 -12.07 18.07 16.94
C ALA A 463 -13.37 18.78 16.54
N GLY A 464 -13.23 19.70 15.60
CA GLY A 464 -14.37 20.29 14.89
C GLY A 464 -14.40 19.86 13.44
N VAL A 465 -15.60 19.69 12.86
CA VAL A 465 -15.77 19.50 11.41
C VAL A 465 -16.50 20.70 10.82
N TYR A 466 -15.95 21.28 9.75
CA TYR A 466 -16.49 22.42 9.04
C TYR A 466 -16.72 22.11 7.56
N VAL A 467 -17.90 22.45 7.06
CA VAL A 467 -18.24 22.36 5.64
C VAL A 467 -18.62 23.77 5.16
N PRO A 468 -17.75 24.44 4.38
CA PRO A 468 -17.99 25.82 3.96
C PRO A 468 -19.21 25.92 3.03
N GLN A 469 -20.05 26.94 3.29
CA GLN A 469 -21.24 27.25 2.47
C GLN A 469 -21.45 28.78 2.39
N PRO A 470 -21.68 29.36 1.17
CA PRO A 470 -21.69 28.68 -0.13
C PRO A 470 -20.27 28.33 -0.60
N PHE A 471 -20.13 27.28 -1.42
CA PHE A 471 -18.84 26.86 -2.00
C PHE A 471 -19.03 26.44 -3.47
N ALA A 472 -18.01 26.68 -4.30
CA ALA A 472 -18.08 26.37 -5.73
C ALA A 472 -18.25 24.85 -5.97
N ALA A 473 -18.86 24.50 -7.10
CA ALA A 473 -19.11 23.10 -7.46
C ALA A 473 -17.80 22.31 -7.52
N ALA A 474 -17.78 21.14 -6.90
CA ALA A 474 -16.64 20.26 -6.83
C ALA A 474 -16.07 19.94 -8.22
N GLY A 475 -14.75 20.08 -8.38
CA GLY A 475 -14.05 19.82 -9.64
C GLY A 475 -13.98 20.99 -10.63
N SER A 476 -14.62 22.12 -10.34
CA SER A 476 -14.45 23.35 -11.13
C SER A 476 -13.11 24.03 -10.84
N ALA A 477 -12.64 24.90 -11.75
CA ALA A 477 -11.42 25.70 -11.52
C ALA A 477 -11.60 26.65 -10.33
N GLN A 478 -12.78 27.26 -10.20
CA GLN A 478 -13.13 28.13 -9.07
C GLN A 478 -13.10 27.39 -7.73
N HIS A 479 -13.49 26.11 -7.70
CA HIS A 479 -13.43 25.28 -6.51
C HIS A 479 -11.99 25.14 -5.98
N SER A 480 -11.03 24.79 -6.83
CA SER A 480 -9.62 24.67 -6.42
C SER A 480 -9.04 26.01 -5.92
N GLN A 481 -9.45 27.13 -6.51
CA GLN A 481 -9.05 28.46 -6.04
C GLN A 481 -9.63 28.78 -4.67
N GLN A 482 -10.93 28.49 -4.45
CA GLN A 482 -11.56 28.70 -3.14
C GLN A 482 -10.95 27.80 -2.05
N VAL A 483 -10.64 26.54 -2.38
CA VAL A 483 -9.89 25.66 -1.46
C VAL A 483 -8.54 26.26 -1.08
N ALA A 484 -7.77 26.73 -2.07
CA ALA A 484 -6.48 27.35 -1.83
C ALA A 484 -6.59 28.60 -0.96
N GLN A 485 -7.58 29.45 -1.20
CA GLN A 485 -7.80 30.65 -0.38
C GLN A 485 -8.18 30.31 1.06
N LEU A 486 -9.10 29.37 1.27
CA LEU A 486 -9.49 28.91 2.61
C LEU A 486 -8.29 28.32 3.36
N VAL A 487 -7.47 27.51 2.67
CA VAL A 487 -6.25 26.92 3.25
C VAL A 487 -5.25 28.00 3.63
N LEU A 488 -5.06 28.99 2.78
CA LEU A 488 -4.16 30.13 3.04
C LEU A 488 -4.57 30.88 4.30
N ASP A 489 -5.85 31.30 4.35
CA ASP A 489 -6.39 32.10 5.46
C ASP A 489 -6.31 31.33 6.80
N ALA A 490 -6.63 30.03 6.76
CA ALA A 490 -6.56 29.18 7.94
C ALA A 490 -5.11 28.87 8.37
N ALA A 491 -4.23 28.52 7.41
CA ALA A 491 -2.84 28.19 7.71
C ALA A 491 -2.06 29.38 8.26
N GLN A 492 -2.32 30.59 7.79
CA GLN A 492 -1.73 31.81 8.35
C GLN A 492 -2.12 32.01 9.83
N ARG A 493 -3.38 31.74 10.19
CA ARG A 493 -3.88 31.89 11.58
C ARG A 493 -3.24 30.90 12.54
N ILE A 494 -3.04 29.62 12.11
CA ILE A 494 -2.51 28.57 12.98
C ILE A 494 -0.99 28.32 12.81
N GLY A 495 -0.31 29.12 11.98
CA GLY A 495 1.13 28.97 11.71
C GLY A 495 1.47 27.70 10.92
N GLY A 496 0.78 27.45 9.83
CA GLY A 496 0.95 26.28 8.94
C GLY A 496 0.16 25.06 9.44
N ARG A 497 0.84 23.96 9.82
CA ARG A 497 0.28 22.73 10.44
C ARG A 497 -0.94 22.17 9.74
N THR A 498 -0.95 22.32 8.44
CA THR A 498 -2.10 22.01 7.57
C THR A 498 -1.77 20.91 6.60
N LEU A 499 -2.62 19.90 6.55
CA LEU A 499 -2.60 18.85 5.54
C LEU A 499 -3.79 19.02 4.60
N VAL A 500 -3.52 19.21 3.32
CA VAL A 500 -4.54 19.30 2.26
C VAL A 500 -4.58 17.99 1.52
N LEU A 501 -5.69 17.29 1.60
CA LEU A 501 -5.93 16.01 0.96
C LEU A 501 -6.78 16.21 -0.29
N THR A 502 -6.19 15.97 -1.45
CA THR A 502 -6.87 16.10 -2.74
C THR A 502 -7.26 14.75 -3.30
N THR A 503 -8.41 14.69 -3.95
CA THR A 503 -8.91 13.45 -4.56
C THR A 503 -8.35 13.20 -5.95
N THR A 504 -7.72 14.20 -6.59
CA THR A 504 -7.11 14.09 -7.92
C THR A 504 -5.79 14.83 -8.00
N LEU A 505 -4.86 14.33 -8.83
CA LEU A 505 -3.59 15.03 -9.11
C LEU A 505 -3.81 16.39 -9.78
N LYS A 506 -4.87 16.55 -10.57
CA LYS A 506 -5.25 17.84 -11.15
C LYS A 506 -5.57 18.88 -10.07
N ALA A 507 -6.35 18.51 -9.06
CA ALA A 507 -6.65 19.38 -7.92
C ALA A 507 -5.40 19.67 -7.09
N LEU A 508 -4.55 18.67 -6.86
CA LEU A 508 -3.26 18.82 -6.17
C LEU A 508 -2.41 19.91 -6.82
N HIS A 509 -2.20 19.83 -8.13
CA HIS A 509 -1.40 20.83 -8.85
C HIS A 509 -2.06 22.21 -8.89
N ALA A 510 -3.38 22.27 -9.08
CA ALA A 510 -4.11 23.55 -9.11
C ALA A 510 -4.07 24.27 -7.76
N ILE A 511 -4.33 23.54 -6.66
CA ILE A 511 -4.32 24.10 -5.30
C ILE A 511 -2.90 24.51 -4.90
N SER A 512 -1.89 23.66 -5.15
CA SER A 512 -0.50 23.98 -4.79
C SER A 512 0.06 25.17 -5.56
N ALA A 513 -0.26 25.29 -6.85
CA ALA A 513 0.13 26.45 -7.67
C ALA A 513 -0.52 27.74 -7.15
N SER A 514 -1.81 27.71 -6.82
CA SER A 514 -2.54 28.86 -6.25
C SER A 514 -1.97 29.27 -4.89
N LEU A 515 -1.68 28.33 -4.01
CA LEU A 515 -1.07 28.58 -2.70
C LEU A 515 0.32 29.24 -2.86
N ARG A 516 1.18 28.73 -3.73
CA ARG A 516 2.52 29.30 -3.96
C ARG A 516 2.46 30.72 -4.53
N THR A 517 1.54 30.96 -5.45
CA THR A 517 1.36 32.29 -6.02
C THR A 517 0.94 33.31 -4.94
N SER A 518 0.05 32.91 -4.05
CA SER A 518 -0.44 33.76 -2.97
C SER A 518 0.54 33.87 -1.78
N LEU A 519 1.30 32.82 -1.48
CA LEU A 519 2.29 32.80 -0.40
C LEU A 519 3.63 33.42 -0.78
N GLY A 520 3.91 33.66 -2.06
CA GLY A 520 5.12 34.40 -2.47
C GLY A 520 5.30 35.78 -1.82
N LEU A 521 4.29 36.25 -1.09
CA LEU A 521 4.27 37.48 -0.28
C LEU A 521 4.54 37.23 1.23
N PHE A 522 4.57 35.95 1.68
CA PHE A 522 4.68 35.60 3.11
C PHE A 522 5.81 34.58 3.29
N ALA A 523 6.93 35.02 3.88
CA ALA A 523 8.15 34.24 4.00
C ALA A 523 8.08 33.08 5.03
N ASP A 524 7.01 32.99 5.83
CA ASP A 524 6.97 32.13 7.03
C ASP A 524 6.24 30.80 6.81
N LEU A 525 5.67 30.55 5.63
CA LEU A 525 4.93 29.32 5.32
C LEU A 525 5.51 28.59 4.12
N ASP A 526 5.93 27.34 4.31
CA ASP A 526 6.40 26.45 3.25
C ASP A 526 5.22 25.67 2.62
N VAL A 527 5.14 25.61 1.30
CA VAL A 527 4.21 24.72 0.57
C VAL A 527 4.95 23.48 0.09
N LEU A 528 4.69 22.37 0.73
CA LEU A 528 5.23 21.06 0.42
C LEU A 528 4.24 20.29 -0.46
N VAL A 529 4.68 19.76 -1.59
CA VAL A 529 3.79 19.11 -2.56
C VAL A 529 4.25 17.69 -2.83
N GLN A 530 3.30 16.75 -2.78
CA GLN A 530 3.55 15.36 -3.13
C GLN A 530 4.12 15.24 -4.55
N GLY A 531 5.19 14.46 -4.70
CA GLY A 531 5.86 14.22 -5.97
C GLY A 531 7.11 15.10 -6.21
N GLU A 532 7.34 16.13 -5.39
CA GLU A 532 8.54 16.96 -5.47
C GLU A 532 9.73 16.39 -4.69
N ALA A 533 9.45 15.54 -3.71
CA ALA A 533 10.45 14.81 -2.94
C ALA A 533 9.89 13.47 -2.47
N PRO A 534 10.73 12.53 -2.00
CA PRO A 534 10.29 11.30 -1.35
C PRO A 534 9.34 11.58 -0.18
N LYS A 535 8.37 10.69 0.04
CA LYS A 535 7.31 10.85 1.07
C LYS A 535 7.90 11.15 2.46
N LEU A 536 8.92 10.39 2.85
CA LEU A 536 9.58 10.55 4.15
C LEU A 536 10.23 11.94 4.30
N ALA A 537 10.95 12.39 3.27
CA ALA A 537 11.59 13.71 3.27
C ALA A 537 10.57 14.86 3.33
N LEU A 538 9.39 14.71 2.70
CA LEU A 538 8.32 15.70 2.83
C LEU A 538 7.76 15.74 4.25
N ILE A 539 7.58 14.58 4.89
CA ILE A 539 7.12 14.48 6.28
C ILE A 539 8.16 15.09 7.24
N GLU A 540 9.43 14.78 7.09
CA GLU A 540 10.51 15.34 7.89
C GLU A 540 10.59 16.86 7.77
N ARG A 541 10.49 17.40 6.55
CA ARG A 541 10.43 18.85 6.31
C ARG A 541 9.19 19.49 6.92
N PHE A 542 8.03 18.84 6.86
CA PHE A 542 6.80 19.31 7.47
C PHE A 542 6.95 19.40 9.00
N MET A 543 7.51 18.37 9.63
CA MET A 543 7.77 18.34 11.06
C MET A 543 8.82 19.40 11.47
N ALA A 544 9.90 19.52 10.72
CA ALA A 544 10.95 20.51 10.97
C ALA A 544 10.43 21.96 10.91
N ALA A 545 9.58 22.28 9.92
CA ALA A 545 8.94 23.58 9.81
C ALA A 545 8.02 23.87 11.01
N GLY A 546 7.28 22.88 11.51
CA GLY A 546 6.41 23.02 12.68
C GLY A 546 7.16 23.17 14.01
N ALA A 547 8.41 22.72 14.09
CA ALA A 547 9.25 22.80 15.28
C ALA A 547 9.96 24.17 15.45
N VAL A 548 10.09 24.97 14.38
CA VAL A 548 10.73 26.28 14.41
C VAL A 548 9.70 27.37 14.70
N ALA A 549 9.92 28.16 15.72
CA ALA A 549 9.05 29.31 16.05
C ALA A 549 9.00 30.29 14.87
N GLY A 550 7.79 30.68 14.46
CA GLY A 550 7.57 31.60 13.34
C GLY A 550 7.62 30.95 11.93
N ARG A 551 7.88 29.63 11.83
CA ARG A 551 7.77 28.88 10.57
C ARG A 551 6.65 27.87 10.64
N GLY A 552 6.04 27.61 9.48
CA GLY A 552 5.00 26.61 9.34
C GLY A 552 5.03 25.98 7.96
N ALA A 553 4.28 24.90 7.78
CA ALA A 553 4.14 24.27 6.48
C ALA A 553 2.70 23.87 6.17
N VAL A 554 2.36 23.91 4.88
CA VAL A 554 1.16 23.32 4.29
C VAL A 554 1.61 22.16 3.41
N LEU A 555 1.18 20.95 3.72
CA LEU A 555 1.45 19.75 2.92
C LEU A 555 0.25 19.47 2.02
N VAL A 556 0.42 19.55 0.71
CA VAL A 556 -0.61 19.24 -0.28
C VAL A 556 -0.33 17.85 -0.87
N ALA A 557 -1.27 16.93 -0.68
CA ALA A 557 -1.11 15.53 -1.04
C ALA A 557 -2.40 14.90 -1.59
N SER A 558 -2.26 13.83 -2.37
CA SER A 558 -3.39 13.05 -2.89
C SER A 558 -3.70 11.84 -1.99
N ALA A 559 -4.69 11.05 -2.38
CA ALA A 559 -5.17 9.86 -1.65
C ALA A 559 -4.06 8.91 -1.17
N THR A 560 -2.96 8.77 -1.90
CA THR A 560 -1.81 7.92 -1.49
C THR A 560 -1.11 8.40 -0.21
N PHE A 561 -1.32 9.65 0.18
CA PHE A 561 -0.84 10.20 1.46
C PHE A 561 -1.86 10.07 2.60
N TRP A 562 -3.12 9.71 2.29
CA TRP A 562 -4.13 9.46 3.32
C TRP A 562 -3.71 8.29 4.21
N GLU A 563 -2.86 7.41 3.68
CA GLU A 563 -2.37 6.22 4.34
C GLU A 563 -0.90 6.37 4.78
N GLY A 564 -0.57 5.85 5.97
CA GLY A 564 0.81 5.75 6.43
C GLY A 564 1.54 7.07 6.73
N VAL A 565 0.81 8.18 6.93
CA VAL A 565 1.37 9.43 7.45
C VAL A 565 1.10 9.49 8.95
N ASP A 566 2.16 9.49 9.73
CA ASP A 566 2.11 9.65 11.18
C ASP A 566 2.72 11.01 11.53
N LEU A 567 1.86 11.98 11.84
CA LEU A 567 2.25 13.33 12.28
C LEU A 567 1.80 13.49 13.73
N PRO A 568 2.71 13.37 14.70
CA PRO A 568 2.35 13.36 16.11
C PRO A 568 2.00 14.75 16.63
N GLY A 569 1.08 14.80 17.56
CA GLY A 569 0.78 15.94 18.41
C GLY A 569 0.33 17.20 17.64
N ASP A 570 0.77 18.34 18.14
CA ASP A 570 0.42 19.67 17.62
C ASP A 570 1.01 19.98 16.22
N MET A 571 1.71 19.03 15.59
CA MET A 571 2.28 19.21 14.26
C MET A 571 1.21 19.25 13.17
N LEU A 572 0.01 18.68 13.42
CA LEU A 572 -1.11 18.71 12.49
C LEU A 572 -2.38 19.18 13.22
N GLN A 573 -2.87 20.37 12.89
CA GLN A 573 -4.04 20.98 13.51
C GLN A 573 -5.20 21.24 12.55
N LEU A 574 -4.93 21.18 11.22
CA LEU A 574 -5.94 21.37 10.20
C LEU A 574 -5.78 20.30 9.11
N VAL A 575 -6.85 19.57 8.87
CA VAL A 575 -6.98 18.66 7.71
C VAL A 575 -8.04 19.21 6.80
N VAL A 576 -7.70 19.44 5.54
CA VAL A 576 -8.63 19.93 4.52
C VAL A 576 -8.78 18.87 3.43
N ILE A 577 -10.01 18.40 3.21
CA ILE A 577 -10.37 17.51 2.12
C ILE A 577 -11.02 18.35 1.01
N ASP A 578 -10.45 18.30 -0.20
CA ASP A 578 -10.88 19.15 -1.31
C ASP A 578 -12.33 18.89 -1.72
N LYS A 579 -12.73 17.64 -1.83
CA LYS A 579 -14.10 17.19 -2.14
C LYS A 579 -14.34 15.77 -1.66
N LEU A 580 -15.58 15.31 -1.69
CA LEU A 580 -15.96 13.95 -1.31
C LEU A 580 -15.19 12.91 -2.17
N PRO A 581 -14.51 11.94 -1.54
CA PRO A 581 -13.61 10.99 -2.19
C PRO A 581 -14.35 9.80 -2.81
N PHE A 582 -15.33 10.07 -3.66
CA PHE A 582 -16.00 9.01 -4.42
C PHE A 582 -15.01 8.34 -5.39
N PRO A 583 -15.09 7.01 -5.58
CA PRO A 583 -14.35 6.33 -6.63
C PRO A 583 -14.62 6.98 -8.01
N PRO A 584 -13.58 7.13 -8.87
CA PRO A 584 -13.77 7.74 -10.18
C PRO A 584 -14.70 6.88 -11.05
N PRO A 585 -15.81 7.42 -11.56
CA PRO A 585 -16.78 6.63 -12.33
C PRO A 585 -16.25 6.16 -13.68
N ASP A 586 -15.21 6.80 -14.18
CA ASP A 586 -14.48 6.47 -15.43
C ASP A 586 -13.34 5.45 -15.22
N ASP A 587 -13.11 4.99 -13.98
CA ASP A 587 -12.18 3.89 -13.72
C ASP A 587 -12.80 2.55 -14.15
N PRO A 588 -12.12 1.75 -15.00
CA PRO A 588 -12.67 0.50 -15.52
C PRO A 588 -13.06 -0.51 -14.44
N LEU A 589 -12.33 -0.57 -13.32
CA LEU A 589 -12.65 -1.47 -12.21
C LEU A 589 -13.90 -1.01 -11.46
N VAL A 590 -14.03 0.30 -11.23
CA VAL A 590 -15.22 0.91 -10.62
C VAL A 590 -16.46 0.67 -11.47
N GLU A 591 -16.34 0.90 -12.79
CA GLU A 591 -17.43 0.66 -13.73
C GLU A 591 -17.85 -0.82 -13.78
N ALA A 592 -16.89 -1.75 -13.79
CA ALA A 592 -17.18 -3.18 -13.83
C ALA A 592 -17.83 -3.67 -12.52
N ARG A 593 -17.34 -3.24 -11.35
CA ARG A 593 -17.97 -3.53 -10.05
C ARG A 593 -19.39 -2.97 -9.96
N SER A 594 -19.60 -1.75 -10.46
CA SER A 594 -20.93 -1.12 -10.49
C SER A 594 -21.91 -1.93 -11.34
N ARG A 595 -21.51 -2.34 -12.55
CA ARG A 595 -22.33 -3.18 -13.42
C ARG A 595 -22.65 -4.54 -12.82
N LEU A 596 -21.67 -5.16 -12.15
CA LEU A 596 -21.89 -6.44 -11.48
C LEU A 596 -22.97 -6.31 -10.40
N LEU A 597 -22.91 -5.27 -9.55
CA LEU A 597 -23.93 -5.01 -8.53
C LEU A 597 -25.32 -4.77 -9.16
N GLU A 598 -25.41 -3.96 -10.20
CA GLU A 598 -26.65 -3.67 -10.91
C GLU A 598 -27.24 -4.95 -11.55
N SER A 599 -26.39 -5.86 -12.07
CA SER A 599 -26.85 -7.13 -12.66
C SER A 599 -27.52 -8.07 -11.66
N VAL A 600 -27.17 -7.94 -10.36
CA VAL A 600 -27.79 -8.69 -9.27
C VAL A 600 -28.87 -7.90 -8.52
N GLY A 601 -29.30 -6.76 -9.08
CA GLY A 601 -30.38 -5.93 -8.54
C GLY A 601 -29.98 -5.05 -7.36
N ARG A 602 -28.68 -4.83 -7.12
CA ARG A 602 -28.13 -3.95 -6.08
C ARG A 602 -27.79 -2.57 -6.66
N GLY A 603 -27.86 -1.53 -5.82
CA GLY A 603 -27.56 -0.17 -6.24
C GLY A 603 -26.08 0.16 -6.14
N ALA A 604 -25.36 0.27 -7.27
CA ALA A 604 -23.92 0.55 -7.29
C ALA A 604 -23.52 1.78 -6.47
N PHE A 605 -24.33 2.84 -6.48
CA PHE A 605 -24.03 4.03 -5.69
C PHE A 605 -24.09 3.77 -4.18
N HIS A 606 -25.16 3.11 -3.69
CA HIS A 606 -25.38 2.87 -2.27
C HIS A 606 -24.54 1.72 -1.71
N ASP A 607 -24.34 0.65 -2.51
CA ASP A 607 -23.70 -0.58 -2.04
C ASP A 607 -22.18 -0.63 -2.31
N TYR A 608 -21.66 0.34 -3.12
CA TYR A 608 -20.24 0.39 -3.44
C TYR A 608 -19.65 1.80 -3.32
N MET A 609 -20.13 2.78 -4.11
CA MET A 609 -19.46 4.10 -4.15
C MET A 609 -19.55 4.85 -2.82
N LEU A 610 -20.70 4.78 -2.15
CA LEU A 610 -20.92 5.49 -0.89
C LEU A 610 -20.15 4.88 0.29
N PRO A 611 -20.10 3.55 0.47
CA PRO A 611 -19.22 2.92 1.45
C PRO A 611 -17.72 3.22 1.24
N GLU A 612 -17.25 3.21 0.00
CA GLU A 612 -15.86 3.58 -0.34
C GLU A 612 -15.55 5.03 0.05
N ALA A 613 -16.44 5.95 -0.30
CA ALA A 613 -16.30 7.36 0.06
C ALA A 613 -16.33 7.57 1.59
N ALA A 614 -17.20 6.86 2.31
CA ALA A 614 -17.27 6.89 3.76
C ALA A 614 -15.97 6.40 4.41
N LEU A 615 -15.42 5.29 3.89
CA LEU A 615 -14.16 4.72 4.35
C LEU A 615 -13.00 5.69 4.16
N ALA A 616 -12.88 6.27 2.96
CA ALA A 616 -11.85 7.25 2.64
C ALA A 616 -11.97 8.51 3.51
N LEU A 617 -13.19 9.03 3.72
CA LEU A 617 -13.42 10.17 4.63
C LEU A 617 -12.99 9.85 6.07
N LYS A 618 -13.36 8.68 6.59
CA LYS A 618 -12.99 8.22 7.93
C LYS A 618 -11.46 8.11 8.09
N GLN A 619 -10.76 7.63 7.05
CA GLN A 619 -9.30 7.57 7.03
C GLN A 619 -8.67 8.97 7.05
N GLY A 620 -9.16 9.90 6.21
CA GLY A 620 -8.70 11.28 6.18
C GLY A 620 -8.91 12.00 7.51
N ALA A 621 -10.10 11.85 8.10
CA ALA A 621 -10.44 12.40 9.41
C ALA A 621 -9.56 11.82 10.55
N GLY A 622 -9.25 10.53 10.48
CA GLY A 622 -8.42 9.84 11.46
C GLY A 622 -6.96 10.31 11.51
N ARG A 623 -6.53 11.18 10.59
CA ARG A 623 -5.20 11.81 10.64
C ARG A 623 -5.11 12.93 11.67
N LEU A 624 -6.24 13.53 12.04
CA LEU A 624 -6.28 14.74 12.86
C LEU A 624 -6.00 14.47 14.34
N ILE A 625 -6.57 13.42 14.92
CA ILE A 625 -6.46 13.11 16.36
C ILE A 625 -5.74 11.77 16.54
N ARG A 626 -4.61 11.77 17.24
CA ARG A 626 -3.75 10.63 17.50
C ARG A 626 -3.49 10.37 18.98
N SER A 627 -3.65 11.42 19.79
CA SER A 627 -3.48 11.37 21.23
C SER A 627 -4.61 12.12 21.95
N GLU A 628 -4.71 11.95 23.25
CA GLU A 628 -5.69 12.66 24.09
C GLU A 628 -5.41 14.16 24.16
N ALA A 629 -4.18 14.55 23.87
CA ALA A 629 -3.74 15.95 23.88
C ALA A 629 -4.01 16.69 22.58
N ASP A 630 -4.24 15.97 21.46
CA ASP A 630 -4.40 16.57 20.15
C ASP A 630 -5.70 17.35 20.04
N ARG A 631 -5.65 18.41 19.28
CA ARG A 631 -6.80 19.26 18.95
C ARG A 631 -6.68 19.71 17.52
N GLY A 632 -7.83 19.79 16.81
CA GLY A 632 -7.79 20.24 15.42
C GLY A 632 -9.13 20.44 14.76
N VAL A 633 -9.10 20.85 13.50
CA VAL A 633 -10.29 21.05 12.68
C VAL A 633 -10.17 20.27 11.37
N LEU A 634 -11.22 19.55 11.02
CA LEU A 634 -11.44 18.93 9.71
C LEU A 634 -12.28 19.86 8.86
N VAL A 635 -11.82 20.21 7.67
CA VAL A 635 -12.62 20.94 6.69
C VAL A 635 -12.90 20.04 5.49
N ILE A 636 -14.17 19.96 5.08
CA ILE A 636 -14.57 19.22 3.87
C ILE A 636 -15.14 20.24 2.88
N CYS A 637 -14.41 20.56 1.84
CA CYS A 637 -14.73 21.61 0.87
C CYS A 637 -15.73 21.12 -0.20
N ASP A 638 -16.79 20.44 0.23
CA ASP A 638 -17.81 19.90 -0.66
C ASP A 638 -19.21 20.09 -0.06
N SER A 639 -19.95 21.05 -0.59
CA SER A 639 -21.29 21.38 -0.11
C SER A 639 -22.29 20.22 -0.24
N ARG A 640 -22.03 19.24 -1.11
CA ARG A 640 -22.88 18.04 -1.28
C ARG A 640 -23.03 17.25 0.02
N LEU A 641 -22.03 17.31 0.91
CA LEU A 641 -22.10 16.68 2.23
C LEU A 641 -23.29 17.20 3.07
N MET A 642 -23.67 18.48 2.88
CA MET A 642 -24.77 19.11 3.62
C MET A 642 -26.07 19.18 2.82
N THR A 643 -26.01 19.10 1.48
CA THR A 643 -27.16 19.36 0.60
C THR A 643 -27.78 18.11 0.00
N MET A 644 -27.03 17.00 -0.06
CA MET A 644 -27.50 15.76 -0.67
C MET A 644 -28.03 14.77 0.36
N GLY A 645 -29.01 13.95 0.00
CA GLY A 645 -29.63 12.98 0.91
C GLY A 645 -28.67 11.95 1.53
N TYR A 646 -27.58 11.61 0.84
CA TYR A 646 -26.56 10.72 1.36
C TYR A 646 -25.56 11.40 2.34
N GLY A 647 -25.61 12.73 2.45
CA GLY A 647 -24.67 13.48 3.27
C GLY A 647 -24.71 13.11 4.75
N ALA A 648 -25.90 12.88 5.29
CA ALA A 648 -26.06 12.42 6.68
C ALA A 648 -25.36 11.08 6.94
N GLN A 649 -25.39 10.15 5.98
CA GLN A 649 -24.70 8.86 6.08
C GLN A 649 -23.18 9.03 6.06
N LEU A 650 -22.64 9.93 5.21
CA LEU A 650 -21.20 10.22 5.19
C LEU A 650 -20.75 10.94 6.47
N MET A 651 -21.56 11.86 6.99
CA MET A 651 -21.29 12.53 8.27
C MET A 651 -21.26 11.55 9.44
N SER A 652 -22.19 10.58 9.49
CA SER A 652 -22.24 9.57 10.55
C SER A 652 -21.04 8.58 10.50
N ALA A 653 -20.39 8.44 9.35
CA ALA A 653 -19.18 7.62 9.20
C ALA A 653 -17.93 8.32 9.76
N LEU A 654 -17.93 9.64 9.92
CA LEU A 654 -16.85 10.38 10.55
C LEU A 654 -16.80 10.11 12.06
N PRO A 655 -15.64 10.25 12.71
CA PRO A 655 -15.59 10.32 14.18
C PRO A 655 -16.55 11.38 14.70
N PRO A 656 -17.13 11.23 15.91
CA PRO A 656 -18.17 12.13 16.44
C PRO A 656 -17.59 13.51 16.83
N MET A 657 -17.18 14.28 15.82
CA MET A 657 -16.62 15.63 15.96
C MET A 657 -17.75 16.66 16.14
N ARG A 658 -17.43 17.80 16.79
CA ARG A 658 -18.35 18.92 16.87
C ARG A 658 -18.55 19.57 15.50
N VAL A 659 -19.78 19.68 15.02
CA VAL A 659 -20.08 20.37 13.75
C VAL A 659 -19.99 21.89 13.97
N LEU A 660 -19.18 22.56 13.15
CA LEU A 660 -19.06 24.02 13.11
C LEU A 660 -19.99 24.54 12.02
N GLY A 661 -21.11 25.14 12.43
CA GLY A 661 -22.21 25.50 11.56
C GLY A 661 -22.01 26.78 10.75
N SER A 662 -20.97 27.57 11.07
CA SER A 662 -20.74 28.87 10.44
C SER A 662 -19.25 29.21 10.33
N GLN A 663 -18.96 30.15 9.41
CA GLN A 663 -17.58 30.64 9.26
C GLN A 663 -17.03 31.29 10.56
N PRO A 664 -17.81 32.11 11.32
CA PRO A 664 -17.33 32.63 12.61
C PRO A 664 -16.97 31.53 13.63
N GLU A 665 -17.76 30.44 13.69
CA GLU A 665 -17.43 29.31 14.56
C GLU A 665 -16.13 28.59 14.13
N PHE A 666 -15.93 28.45 12.83
CA PHE A 666 -14.66 27.92 12.27
C PHE A 666 -13.47 28.82 12.65
N GLU A 667 -13.61 30.13 12.45
CA GLU A 667 -12.54 31.09 12.80
C GLU A 667 -12.25 31.10 14.31
N ALA A 668 -13.28 31.02 15.15
CA ALA A 668 -13.12 30.91 16.60
C ALA A 668 -12.40 29.60 17.00
N ALA A 669 -12.71 28.48 16.33
CA ALA A 669 -12.02 27.22 16.55
C ALA A 669 -10.52 27.32 16.21
N LEU A 670 -10.16 27.93 15.07
CA LEU A 670 -8.76 28.18 14.70
C LEU A 670 -8.03 29.07 15.72
N GLN A 671 -8.71 30.12 16.21
CA GLN A 671 -8.15 31.01 17.25
C GLN A 671 -7.89 30.27 18.57
N GLN A 672 -8.79 29.35 18.96
CA GLN A 672 -8.58 28.51 20.14
C GLN A 672 -7.34 27.63 20.02
N LEU A 673 -7.09 27.05 18.85
CA LEU A 673 -5.87 26.24 18.59
C LEU A 673 -4.59 27.08 18.76
N THR A 674 -4.60 28.32 18.27
CA THR A 674 -3.46 29.24 18.40
C THR A 674 -3.22 29.65 19.86
N MET A 675 -4.26 29.94 20.62
CA MET A 675 -4.13 30.32 22.04
C MET A 675 -3.63 29.16 22.91
N GLN A 676 -4.10 27.95 22.68
CA GLN A 676 -3.65 26.76 23.42
C GLN A 676 -2.17 26.49 23.21
N ARG A 677 -1.67 26.70 21.99
CA ARG A 677 -0.25 26.60 21.69
C ARG A 677 0.57 27.64 22.46
N ALA A 678 0.19 28.91 22.38
CA ALA A 678 0.89 29.98 23.06
C ALA A 678 1.05 29.73 24.57
N ARG A 679 0.05 29.11 25.21
CA ARG A 679 0.12 28.68 26.60
C ARG A 679 1.15 27.58 26.83
N ARG A 680 1.19 26.54 25.97
CA ARG A 680 2.14 25.42 26.07
C ARG A 680 3.58 25.87 25.82
N ASP A 681 3.80 26.73 24.81
CA ASP A 681 5.12 27.28 24.49
C ASP A 681 5.62 28.18 25.63
N GLY A 682 4.73 28.90 26.33
CA GLY A 682 5.03 29.71 27.51
C GLY A 682 5.35 28.88 28.77
N GLU A 683 4.71 27.70 28.94
CA GLU A 683 4.98 26.81 30.06
C GLU A 683 6.31 26.01 29.91
N GLN A 684 6.83 25.88 28.69
CA GLN A 684 8.08 25.16 28.39
C GLN A 684 9.34 26.08 28.45
N THR A 685 9.19 27.38 28.62
CA THR A 685 10.31 28.28 28.78
C THR A 685 10.75 28.23 30.25
N PRO A 686 11.93 27.65 30.59
CA PRO A 686 12.39 27.65 31.96
C PRO A 686 12.61 29.13 32.41
N VAL A 687 12.03 29.49 33.53
CA VAL A 687 12.39 30.73 34.24
C VAL A 687 13.88 30.66 34.49
N GLN A 688 14.68 31.42 33.74
CA GLN A 688 16.05 31.70 34.13
C GLN A 688 15.97 32.52 35.41
N ASP A 689 16.18 31.86 36.55
CA ASP A 689 16.40 32.53 37.81
C ASP A 689 17.56 33.50 37.62
N SER A 690 17.21 34.77 37.59
CA SER A 690 18.16 35.85 37.73
C SER A 690 18.63 35.90 39.20
N GLU A 691 19.65 35.12 39.52
CA GLU A 691 20.46 35.39 40.71
C GLU A 691 21.53 36.41 40.32
N THR A 692 21.35 37.59 40.87
CA THR A 692 22.34 38.65 41.03
C THR A 692 23.44 38.25 42.02
#